data_db05978521fa7e1a6a82c56d1c51cb0a
#
_entry.id   db05978521fa7e1a6a82c56d1c51cb0a
#
_cell.length_a   1.000
_cell.length_b   1.000
_cell.length_c   1.000
_cell.angle_alpha   90.00
_cell.angle_beta   90.00
_cell.angle_gamma   90.00
#
_symmetry.space_group_name_H-M   'P 1'
#
loop_
_entity.id
_entity.type
_entity.pdbx_description
1 polymer ?
#
loop_
_entity_poly.entity_id
_entity_poly.type
_entity_poly.pdbx_seq_one_letter_code
_entity_poly.pdbx_strand_id
1 'polypeptide(L)'
;VQLTPSFTFRDLGNNLDYFVELGISHLYLSPVLEAVNGSNHGYDVVDHSIIRVELGGEREYLELLKRARSSGLGVIQDIVPNHMAVNGRNWRLMDVLRRGKESPYWDYFDLHGDKVKLPILEDSLENVLSRGLIEVKEGQLVYRDWRLPLSRISQDLKETLNSQNYVLTSWRESPSYRRFFEVNGLIALREENDWVFRESHGKLLDFPLDGLRVDHVDGLFDPAQYLDRLRTSFPGIVLLEKILSFGEVIPFKVDGTTGYDFMNYANLLFTFNEEEMDSLYQQLVGKVDVESGIMECKLLVMETLFRDDLSRVARALGVEFKDLEDYVSCLHYYRTYGQVDQGCDREGKISRAARENLVAYRRLEQYMPAVHAKGYEDTFLFRYDRLISLNEVGSDLRLYSLHPEEFHGFNQGRVGTLSLNGTSTHDTKFSEDVRMKISAVSERPQEWRDKVREWHELLRPRVDPNDEYRFFQVLVGSYFEGFTEDYRERLKSHMLKTIREAKVHTSWRDANGEYEEEVMRMVDSAFNDSTFRRSFLEFEGPVRKDGMVKSLSLLALKVLSPGVPDFYQGTETWRYLLTDPDNRRPVDFDQLRRLLKGSRSLTPDMVSDMNDGRIKMYLTTTLLRIRRENYGEVFRGDYEGLRVQQGLCGFRRGELTVIVRTMASKEFTVKLDGEYTDLVTGESVKEEVSIGQLPRVLRKVS
;
A
#
# COMPACT_ATOMS: atom_id res chain seq x y z
N VAL A 1 1.84 -10.91 7.49
CA VAL A 1 0.68 -11.77 7.78
C VAL A 1 -0.46 -10.92 8.29
N GLN A 2 -1.64 -11.00 7.67
CA GLN A 2 -2.86 -10.32 8.11
C GLN A 2 -3.60 -11.18 9.13
N LEU A 3 -3.72 -10.67 10.34
CA LEU A 3 -4.50 -11.27 11.42
C LEU A 3 -5.93 -10.72 11.37
N THR A 4 -6.90 -11.61 11.38
CA THR A 4 -8.32 -11.30 11.26
C THR A 4 -9.12 -12.19 12.21
N PRO A 5 -10.40 -11.92 12.49
CA PRO A 5 -11.24 -12.83 13.26
C PRO A 5 -11.35 -14.24 12.66
N SER A 6 -11.08 -14.39 11.35
CA SER A 6 -11.04 -15.69 10.66
C SER A 6 -9.64 -16.30 10.53
N PHE A 7 -8.59 -15.59 10.94
CA PHE A 7 -7.21 -16.07 10.99
C PHE A 7 -6.50 -15.48 12.22
N THR A 8 -6.63 -16.18 13.33
CA THR A 8 -6.24 -15.74 14.67
C THR A 8 -4.79 -16.07 15.02
N PHE A 9 -4.35 -15.70 16.23
CA PHE A 9 -3.03 -16.08 16.78
C PHE A 9 -2.84 -17.61 16.80
N ARG A 10 -3.90 -18.37 17.12
CA ARG A 10 -3.87 -19.83 17.11
C ARG A 10 -3.68 -20.38 15.71
N ASP A 11 -4.39 -19.82 14.72
CA ASP A 11 -4.29 -20.25 13.33
C ASP A 11 -2.89 -19.98 12.79
N LEU A 12 -2.32 -18.79 13.03
CA LEU A 12 -0.94 -18.50 12.69
C LEU A 12 0.04 -19.44 13.42
N GLY A 13 -0.17 -19.64 14.72
CA GLY A 13 0.61 -20.59 15.51
C GLY A 13 0.64 -22.01 14.93
N ASN A 14 -0.47 -22.49 14.35
CA ASN A 14 -0.57 -23.80 13.71
C ASN A 14 0.11 -23.85 12.32
N ASN A 15 0.54 -22.71 11.79
CA ASN A 15 1.21 -22.61 10.50
C ASN A 15 2.70 -22.25 10.60
N LEU A 16 3.29 -22.16 11.80
CA LEU A 16 4.70 -21.75 11.97
C LEU A 16 5.69 -22.67 11.25
N ASP A 17 5.43 -23.98 11.24
CA ASP A 17 6.24 -24.97 10.53
C ASP A 17 6.31 -24.69 9.02
N TYR A 18 5.21 -24.22 8.41
CA TYR A 18 5.18 -23.82 7.02
C TYR A 18 6.16 -22.66 6.76
N PHE A 19 6.14 -21.62 7.60
CA PHE A 19 7.03 -20.45 7.43
C PHE A 19 8.50 -20.83 7.65
N VAL A 20 8.79 -21.73 8.57
CA VAL A 20 10.15 -22.26 8.78
C VAL A 20 10.62 -23.05 7.56
N GLU A 21 9.77 -23.95 7.01
CA GLU A 21 10.10 -24.75 5.82
C GLU A 21 10.25 -23.88 4.57
N LEU A 22 9.45 -22.81 4.44
CA LEU A 22 9.57 -21.81 3.38
C LEU A 22 10.93 -21.08 3.42
N GLY A 23 11.52 -20.92 4.61
CA GLY A 23 12.86 -20.39 4.80
C GLY A 23 12.90 -18.92 5.19
N ILE A 24 11.79 -18.32 5.66
CA ILE A 24 11.77 -16.96 6.18
C ILE A 24 12.40 -16.88 7.59
N SER A 25 12.74 -15.69 8.03
CA SER A 25 13.36 -15.43 9.34
C SER A 25 12.45 -14.73 10.33
N HIS A 26 11.52 -13.89 9.85
CA HIS A 26 10.64 -13.08 10.68
C HIS A 26 9.21 -13.10 10.16
N LEU A 27 8.26 -13.03 11.09
CA LEU A 27 6.85 -12.77 10.81
C LEU A 27 6.60 -11.27 11.02
N TYR A 28 6.11 -10.58 10.00
CA TYR A 28 5.63 -9.22 10.11
C TYR A 28 4.09 -9.28 10.24
N LEU A 29 3.58 -8.87 11.40
CA LEU A 29 2.17 -9.01 11.79
C LEU A 29 1.43 -7.69 11.66
N SER A 30 0.21 -7.73 11.13
CA SER A 30 -0.76 -6.62 11.18
C SER A 30 -1.06 -6.21 12.64
N PRO A 31 -1.67 -5.02 12.90
CA PRO A 31 -1.93 -4.55 14.25
C PRO A 31 -2.72 -5.55 15.10
N VAL A 32 -2.32 -5.68 16.39
CA VAL A 32 -2.87 -6.68 17.33
C VAL A 32 -3.59 -6.08 18.52
N LEU A 33 -3.65 -4.75 18.63
CA LEU A 33 -4.40 -4.08 19.70
C LEU A 33 -5.91 -4.14 19.44
N GLU A 34 -6.71 -3.91 20.50
CA GLU A 34 -8.16 -3.97 20.42
C GLU A 34 -8.68 -2.97 19.37
N ALA A 35 -9.41 -3.48 18.39
CA ALA A 35 -9.92 -2.76 17.25
C ALA A 35 -11.45 -2.78 17.18
N VAL A 36 -12.03 -2.12 16.21
CA VAL A 36 -13.47 -2.21 15.94
C VAL A 36 -13.87 -3.66 15.70
N ASN A 37 -15.02 -4.07 16.23
CA ASN A 37 -15.51 -5.46 16.08
C ASN A 37 -15.59 -5.85 14.59
N GLY A 38 -15.05 -7.04 14.27
CA GLY A 38 -15.06 -7.57 12.93
C GLY A 38 -14.05 -6.91 11.97
N SER A 39 -13.19 -6.01 12.46
CA SER A 39 -12.14 -5.38 11.62
C SER A 39 -11.25 -6.45 10.97
N ASN A 40 -11.05 -6.34 9.65
CA ASN A 40 -10.22 -7.27 8.88
C ASN A 40 -8.77 -6.80 8.72
N HIS A 41 -8.39 -5.70 9.40
CA HIS A 41 -7.06 -5.09 9.26
C HIS A 41 -6.43 -4.66 10.59
N GLY A 42 -7.22 -4.24 11.60
CA GLY A 42 -6.74 -3.84 12.93
C GLY A 42 -6.19 -2.42 13.06
N TYR A 43 -6.19 -1.60 11.99
CA TYR A 43 -5.73 -0.20 12.05
C TYR A 43 -6.74 0.75 12.69
N ASP A 44 -7.97 0.31 12.93
CA ASP A 44 -9.05 1.03 13.58
C ASP A 44 -9.09 0.74 15.10
N VAL A 45 -7.98 1.02 15.77
CA VAL A 45 -7.78 0.75 17.20
C VAL A 45 -8.80 1.48 18.06
N VAL A 46 -9.41 0.79 19.01
CA VAL A 46 -10.33 1.38 20.02
C VAL A 46 -9.73 1.40 21.42
N ASP A 47 -8.76 0.54 21.73
CA ASP A 47 -8.07 0.54 23.02
C ASP A 47 -6.63 0.03 22.89
N HIS A 48 -5.66 0.87 23.24
CA HIS A 48 -4.24 0.53 23.23
C HIS A 48 -3.79 -0.34 24.42
N SER A 49 -4.61 -0.50 25.44
CA SER A 49 -4.25 -1.25 26.64
C SER A 49 -4.58 -2.74 26.57
N ILE A 50 -5.26 -3.18 25.50
CA ILE A 50 -5.80 -4.55 25.35
C ILE A 50 -5.28 -5.16 24.06
N ILE A 51 -4.77 -6.40 24.14
CA ILE A 51 -4.54 -7.24 22.97
C ILE A 51 -5.90 -7.77 22.48
N ARG A 52 -6.14 -7.67 21.20
CA ARG A 52 -7.42 -7.91 20.54
C ARG A 52 -8.02 -9.28 20.90
N VAL A 53 -9.19 -9.23 21.54
CA VAL A 53 -9.88 -10.43 22.05
C VAL A 53 -10.33 -11.34 20.91
N GLU A 54 -10.80 -10.77 19.79
CA GLU A 54 -11.22 -11.55 18.61
C GLU A 54 -10.08 -12.35 17.96
N LEU A 55 -8.82 -11.97 18.21
CA LEU A 55 -7.63 -12.70 17.73
C LEU A 55 -7.14 -13.77 18.71
N GLY A 56 -7.73 -13.84 19.94
CA GLY A 56 -7.35 -14.77 21.01
C GLY A 56 -6.84 -14.10 22.27
N GLY A 57 -6.70 -12.77 22.29
CA GLY A 57 -6.27 -11.99 23.44
C GLY A 57 -4.80 -12.19 23.82
N GLU A 58 -4.40 -11.58 24.92
CA GLU A 58 -3.01 -11.52 25.38
C GLU A 58 -2.35 -12.89 25.60
N ARG A 59 -3.10 -13.85 26.15
CA ARG A 59 -2.56 -15.18 26.42
C ARG A 59 -2.15 -15.90 25.14
N GLU A 60 -2.99 -15.89 24.11
CA GLU A 60 -2.69 -16.55 22.84
C GLU A 60 -1.62 -15.79 22.05
N TYR A 61 -1.56 -14.47 22.18
CA TYR A 61 -0.48 -13.67 21.60
C TYR A 61 0.88 -14.02 22.20
N LEU A 62 0.99 -14.08 23.55
CA LEU A 62 2.22 -14.51 24.24
C LEU A 62 2.64 -15.93 23.85
N GLU A 63 1.67 -16.84 23.70
CA GLU A 63 1.94 -18.21 23.26
C GLU A 63 2.46 -18.24 21.82
N LEU A 64 1.89 -17.44 20.91
CA LEU A 64 2.37 -17.29 19.55
C LEU A 64 3.83 -16.80 19.53
N LEU A 65 4.15 -15.74 20.29
CA LEU A 65 5.52 -15.19 20.34
C LEU A 65 6.53 -16.21 20.86
N LYS A 66 6.18 -16.99 21.90
CA LYS A 66 7.01 -18.07 22.42
C LYS A 66 7.25 -19.17 21.38
N ARG A 67 6.18 -19.61 20.71
CA ARG A 67 6.24 -20.66 19.69
C ARG A 67 7.07 -20.20 18.47
N ALA A 68 6.85 -18.95 17.99
CA ALA A 68 7.63 -18.37 16.90
C ALA A 68 9.13 -18.38 17.24
N ARG A 69 9.50 -17.86 18.41
CA ARG A 69 10.89 -17.84 18.88
C ARG A 69 11.48 -19.24 19.02
N SER A 70 10.74 -20.21 19.56
CA SER A 70 11.18 -21.61 19.67
C SER A 70 11.37 -22.27 18.31
N SER A 71 10.68 -21.80 17.28
CA SER A 71 10.83 -22.24 15.88
C SER A 71 11.91 -21.47 15.12
N GLY A 72 12.63 -20.55 15.77
CA GLY A 72 13.67 -19.72 15.15
C GLY A 72 13.14 -18.54 14.32
N LEU A 73 11.87 -18.16 14.51
CA LEU A 73 11.24 -17.02 13.85
C LEU A 73 11.20 -15.82 14.78
N GLY A 74 11.67 -14.67 14.30
CA GLY A 74 11.44 -13.37 14.93
C GLY A 74 10.07 -12.80 14.59
N VAL A 75 9.65 -11.77 15.34
CA VAL A 75 8.36 -11.09 15.11
C VAL A 75 8.57 -9.58 15.01
N ILE A 76 8.10 -9.00 13.91
CA ILE A 76 7.98 -7.56 13.70
C ILE A 76 6.49 -7.22 13.81
N GLN A 77 6.16 -6.29 14.72
CA GLN A 77 4.79 -5.91 15.02
C GLN A 77 4.44 -4.55 14.40
N ASP A 78 3.34 -4.50 13.66
CA ASP A 78 2.80 -3.24 13.17
C ASP A 78 2.14 -2.45 14.32
N ILE A 79 2.45 -1.15 14.41
CA ILE A 79 1.90 -0.23 15.41
C ILE A 79 1.30 1.00 14.74
N VAL A 80 0.20 1.51 15.30
CA VAL A 80 -0.61 2.60 14.74
C VAL A 80 -0.58 3.82 15.67
N PRO A 81 0.46 4.68 15.59
CA PRO A 81 0.57 5.82 16.49
C PRO A 81 -0.32 7.01 16.11
N ASN A 82 -0.66 7.16 14.82
CA ASN A 82 -1.26 8.38 14.32
C ASN A 82 -2.72 8.59 14.73
N HIS A 83 -3.52 7.52 14.93
CA HIS A 83 -4.96 7.63 15.09
C HIS A 83 -5.61 6.47 15.86
N MET A 84 -6.85 6.68 16.28
CA MET A 84 -7.79 5.68 16.81
C MET A 84 -9.14 5.77 16.13
N ALA A 85 -9.98 4.75 16.31
CA ALA A 85 -11.34 4.77 15.79
C ALA A 85 -12.24 5.72 16.59
N VAL A 86 -13.09 6.44 15.87
CA VAL A 86 -14.28 7.13 16.42
C VAL A 86 -15.36 6.06 16.57
N ASN A 87 -15.43 5.46 17.75
CA ASN A 87 -16.30 4.32 18.04
C ASN A 87 -16.75 4.35 19.51
N GLY A 88 -17.94 3.81 19.80
CA GLY A 88 -18.47 3.73 21.16
C GLY A 88 -17.62 2.90 22.13
N ARG A 89 -16.76 2.01 21.63
CA ARG A 89 -15.80 1.23 22.43
C ARG A 89 -14.50 1.98 22.74
N ASN A 90 -14.24 3.11 22.09
CA ASN A 90 -13.14 4.00 22.44
C ASN A 90 -13.52 4.79 23.70
N TRP A 91 -13.30 4.19 24.87
CA TRP A 91 -13.74 4.72 26.14
C TRP A 91 -13.08 6.08 26.47
N ARG A 92 -11.86 6.34 25.98
CA ARG A 92 -11.18 7.63 26.14
C ARG A 92 -11.93 8.73 25.40
N LEU A 93 -12.35 8.45 24.16
CA LEU A 93 -13.19 9.37 23.39
C LEU A 93 -14.56 9.54 24.06
N MET A 94 -15.17 8.46 24.55
CA MET A 94 -16.45 8.56 25.26
C MET A 94 -16.35 9.41 26.54
N ASP A 95 -15.23 9.37 27.26
CA ASP A 95 -14.99 10.26 28.42
C ASP A 95 -14.88 11.73 27.97
N VAL A 96 -14.17 12.01 26.87
CA VAL A 96 -14.11 13.34 26.26
C VAL A 96 -15.50 13.85 25.85
N LEU A 97 -16.32 13.02 25.21
CA LEU A 97 -17.69 13.41 24.83
C LEU A 97 -18.56 13.70 26.03
N ARG A 98 -18.38 12.97 27.15
CA ARG A 98 -19.12 13.19 28.40
C ARG A 98 -18.68 14.45 29.14
N ARG A 99 -17.37 14.68 29.27
CA ARG A 99 -16.79 15.69 30.18
C ARG A 99 -16.24 16.93 29.48
N GLY A 100 -16.10 16.87 28.15
CA GLY A 100 -15.50 17.97 27.38
C GLY A 100 -14.06 18.23 27.81
N LYS A 101 -13.69 19.51 27.93
CA LYS A 101 -12.35 19.95 28.35
C LYS A 101 -11.93 19.53 29.76
N GLU A 102 -12.88 19.08 30.61
CA GLU A 102 -12.58 18.53 31.92
C GLU A 102 -12.10 17.08 31.89
N SER A 103 -12.19 16.43 30.72
CA SER A 103 -11.65 15.09 30.53
C SER A 103 -10.12 15.12 30.55
N PRO A 104 -9.45 14.20 31.31
CA PRO A 104 -8.00 14.05 31.21
C PRO A 104 -7.53 13.62 29.82
N TYR A 105 -8.44 13.12 28.98
CA TYR A 105 -8.15 12.66 27.61
C TYR A 105 -8.43 13.71 26.54
N TRP A 106 -8.79 14.95 26.91
CA TRP A 106 -9.00 16.02 25.93
C TRP A 106 -7.74 16.25 25.07
N ASP A 107 -6.57 16.28 25.69
CA ASP A 107 -5.29 16.45 25.03
C ASP A 107 -4.65 15.12 24.56
N TYR A 108 -5.37 14.03 24.66
CA TYR A 108 -5.00 12.74 24.06
C TYR A 108 -5.22 12.76 22.54
N PHE A 109 -6.32 13.38 22.13
CA PHE A 109 -6.73 13.51 20.74
C PHE A 109 -6.35 14.87 20.18
N ASP A 110 -6.13 14.94 18.87
CA ASP A 110 -5.84 16.18 18.16
C ASP A 110 -7.14 16.95 17.85
N LEU A 111 -7.71 17.53 18.90
CA LEU A 111 -8.96 18.28 18.88
C LEU A 111 -8.73 19.77 18.68
N HIS A 112 -9.75 20.46 18.14
CA HIS A 112 -9.81 21.92 18.04
C HIS A 112 -11.22 22.42 18.31
N GLY A 113 -11.32 23.67 18.80
CA GLY A 113 -12.59 24.24 19.25
C GLY A 113 -12.94 23.87 20.69
N ASP A 114 -14.20 24.14 21.07
CA ASP A 114 -14.69 23.98 22.46
C ASP A 114 -15.56 22.73 22.64
N LYS A 115 -16.09 22.17 21.55
CA LYS A 115 -16.89 20.96 21.54
C LYS A 115 -16.40 20.03 20.44
N VAL A 116 -16.59 18.72 20.64
CA VAL A 116 -16.28 17.72 19.61
C VAL A 116 -17.39 17.68 18.56
N LYS A 117 -17.09 18.04 17.30
CA LYS A 117 -18.00 17.92 16.18
C LYS A 117 -17.88 16.52 15.58
N LEU A 118 -18.98 15.75 15.66
CA LEU A 118 -19.07 14.37 15.16
C LEU A 118 -19.91 14.30 13.88
N PRO A 119 -19.31 14.13 12.72
CA PRO A 119 -20.01 14.01 11.43
C PRO A 119 -20.48 12.58 11.20
N ILE A 120 -21.51 12.15 11.95
CA ILE A 120 -22.05 10.79 11.91
C ILE A 120 -23.48 10.70 11.39
N LEU A 121 -24.15 11.85 11.19
CA LEU A 121 -25.51 11.85 10.71
C LEU A 121 -25.58 11.65 9.19
N GLU A 122 -26.55 10.89 8.73
CA GLU A 122 -26.81 10.67 7.29
C GLU A 122 -27.30 11.94 6.56
N ASP A 123 -27.84 12.92 7.31
CA ASP A 123 -28.44 14.15 6.81
C ASP A 123 -28.20 15.29 7.82
N SER A 124 -28.78 16.47 7.59
CA SER A 124 -28.76 17.55 8.58
C SER A 124 -29.40 17.12 9.90
N LEU A 125 -28.94 17.67 11.02
CA LEU A 125 -29.52 17.37 12.34
C LEU A 125 -31.04 17.63 12.38
N GLU A 126 -31.52 18.68 11.72
CA GLU A 126 -32.93 19.02 11.67
C GLU A 126 -33.76 17.94 10.95
N ASN A 127 -33.28 17.44 9.82
CA ASN A 127 -33.94 16.37 9.07
C ASN A 127 -33.95 15.05 9.84
N VAL A 128 -32.82 14.71 10.51
CA VAL A 128 -32.71 13.50 11.32
C VAL A 128 -33.66 13.56 12.53
N LEU A 129 -33.75 14.72 13.18
CA LEU A 129 -34.71 14.95 14.29
C LEU A 129 -36.15 14.87 13.84
N SER A 130 -36.52 15.48 12.70
CA SER A 130 -37.87 15.45 12.17
C SER A 130 -38.35 14.03 11.86
N ARG A 131 -37.44 13.12 11.51
CA ARG A 131 -37.69 11.69 11.29
C ARG A 131 -37.68 10.84 12.58
N GLY A 132 -37.41 11.46 13.73
CA GLY A 132 -37.38 10.75 15.03
C GLY A 132 -36.26 9.71 15.14
N LEU A 133 -35.14 9.90 14.43
CA LEU A 133 -34.02 8.94 14.41
C LEU A 133 -33.04 9.09 15.59
N ILE A 134 -33.18 10.16 16.39
CA ILE A 134 -32.40 10.38 17.60
C ILE A 134 -33.30 10.27 18.81
N GLU A 135 -32.93 9.48 19.78
CA GLU A 135 -33.67 9.33 21.04
C GLU A 135 -32.70 9.30 22.26
N VAL A 136 -33.23 9.62 23.44
CA VAL A 136 -32.54 9.40 24.71
C VAL A 136 -33.08 8.11 25.32
N LYS A 137 -32.21 7.12 25.49
CA LYS A 137 -32.56 5.81 26.04
C LYS A 137 -31.51 5.34 27.01
N GLU A 138 -31.94 4.84 28.17
CA GLU A 138 -31.03 4.34 29.20
C GLU A 138 -29.90 5.32 29.61
N GLY A 139 -30.19 6.63 29.57
CA GLY A 139 -29.21 7.66 29.92
C GLY A 139 -28.14 7.92 28.84
N GLN A 140 -28.35 7.42 27.62
CA GLN A 140 -27.50 7.63 26.44
C GLN A 140 -28.26 8.26 25.29
N LEU A 141 -27.56 8.99 24.45
CA LEU A 141 -28.08 9.44 23.16
C LEU A 141 -27.91 8.31 22.14
N VAL A 142 -29.00 7.91 21.54
CA VAL A 142 -29.05 6.81 20.57
C VAL A 142 -29.33 7.35 19.18
N TYR A 143 -28.49 7.00 18.23
CA TYR A 143 -28.68 7.23 16.82
C TYR A 143 -28.20 6.01 16.04
N ARG A 144 -29.10 5.24 15.44
CA ARG A 144 -28.78 3.95 14.80
C ARG A 144 -27.97 3.06 15.77
N ASP A 145 -26.77 2.63 15.38
CA ASP A 145 -25.89 1.82 16.22
C ASP A 145 -25.06 2.63 17.23
N TRP A 146 -25.10 3.97 17.12
CA TRP A 146 -24.38 4.85 18.04
C TRP A 146 -25.05 4.94 19.41
N ARG A 147 -24.24 4.80 20.45
CA ARG A 147 -24.59 5.00 21.86
C ARG A 147 -23.63 6.02 22.43
N LEU A 148 -24.07 7.28 22.49
CA LEU A 148 -23.21 8.38 22.95
C LEU A 148 -23.54 8.76 24.40
N PRO A 149 -22.51 9.11 25.21
CA PRO A 149 -22.72 9.51 26.58
C PRO A 149 -23.40 10.88 26.65
N LEU A 150 -24.20 11.11 27.66
CA LEU A 150 -24.83 12.40 27.94
C LEU A 150 -24.17 13.04 29.15
N SER A 151 -23.81 14.33 29.05
CA SER A 151 -23.35 15.16 30.15
C SER A 151 -24.51 15.78 30.95
N ARG A 152 -25.58 16.16 30.24
CA ARG A 152 -26.82 16.69 30.81
C ARG A 152 -28.02 16.16 30.05
N ILE A 153 -29.12 15.95 30.74
CA ILE A 153 -30.40 15.50 30.18
C ILE A 153 -31.47 16.54 30.55
N SER A 154 -32.19 17.07 29.58
CA SER A 154 -33.35 17.91 29.74
C SER A 154 -34.62 17.13 29.32
N GLN A 155 -35.79 17.67 29.67
CA GLN A 155 -37.05 17.13 29.18
C GLN A 155 -37.25 17.33 27.67
N ASP A 156 -36.62 18.35 27.11
CA ASP A 156 -36.59 18.61 25.67
C ASP A 156 -35.33 18.01 25.02
N LEU A 157 -35.52 17.29 23.93
CA LEU A 157 -34.42 16.65 23.20
C LEU A 157 -33.46 17.67 22.60
N LYS A 158 -33.95 18.80 22.08
CA LYS A 158 -33.09 19.85 21.50
C LYS A 158 -32.24 20.51 22.59
N GLU A 159 -32.82 20.80 23.76
CA GLU A 159 -32.06 21.31 24.90
C GLU A 159 -31.01 20.27 25.36
N THR A 160 -31.37 18.99 25.39
CA THR A 160 -30.43 17.92 25.70
C THR A 160 -29.24 17.92 24.72
N LEU A 161 -29.49 17.96 23.42
CA LEU A 161 -28.46 18.01 22.39
C LEU A 161 -27.57 19.25 22.51
N ASN A 162 -28.15 20.44 22.69
CA ASN A 162 -27.41 21.69 22.83
C ASN A 162 -26.49 21.76 24.06
N SER A 163 -26.88 21.03 25.13
CA SER A 163 -26.13 21.00 26.39
C SER A 163 -24.94 20.04 26.41
N GLN A 164 -24.74 19.23 25.34
CA GLN A 164 -23.63 18.28 25.29
C GLN A 164 -22.28 18.95 24.97
N ASN A 165 -21.18 18.27 25.31
CA ASN A 165 -19.81 18.67 24.95
C ASN A 165 -19.44 18.29 23.51
N TYR A 166 -20.39 17.78 22.75
CA TYR A 166 -20.25 17.45 21.33
C TYR A 166 -21.45 17.96 20.53
N VAL A 167 -21.28 18.02 19.22
CA VAL A 167 -22.32 18.40 18.24
C VAL A 167 -22.37 17.32 17.18
N LEU A 168 -23.59 16.84 16.87
CA LEU A 168 -23.81 15.91 15.78
C LEU A 168 -24.03 16.68 14.47
N THR A 169 -23.36 16.29 13.42
CA THR A 169 -23.45 16.91 12.09
C THR A 169 -23.53 15.87 10.99
N SER A 170 -23.91 16.32 9.79
CA SER A 170 -23.91 15.45 8.61
C SER A 170 -22.53 14.88 8.33
N TRP A 171 -22.45 13.63 7.88
CA TRP A 171 -21.21 12.96 7.50
C TRP A 171 -20.41 13.71 6.42
N ARG A 172 -21.05 14.63 5.68
CA ARG A 172 -20.43 15.48 4.67
C ARG A 172 -19.64 16.65 5.25
N GLU A 173 -19.84 16.96 6.53
CA GLU A 173 -19.19 18.07 7.20
C GLU A 173 -17.85 17.64 7.81
N SER A 174 -16.90 18.59 7.93
CA SER A 174 -15.61 18.36 8.56
C SER A 174 -15.77 18.29 10.09
N PRO A 175 -15.10 17.33 10.76
CA PRO A 175 -15.09 17.26 12.23
C PRO A 175 -14.25 18.38 12.87
N SER A 176 -14.31 18.48 14.22
CA SER A 176 -13.41 19.33 15.00
C SER A 176 -12.20 18.60 15.55
N TYR A 177 -11.69 17.61 14.80
CA TYR A 177 -10.47 16.88 15.09
C TYR A 177 -9.69 16.61 13.80
N ARG A 178 -8.37 16.45 13.92
CA ARG A 178 -7.58 15.96 12.81
C ARG A 178 -7.92 14.49 12.55
N ARG A 179 -8.08 14.15 11.29
CA ARG A 179 -8.39 12.79 10.83
C ARG A 179 -7.15 12.07 10.30
N PHE A 180 -7.21 10.76 10.23
CA PHE A 180 -6.38 10.02 9.29
C PHE A 180 -6.93 10.25 7.88
N PHE A 181 -6.14 10.90 7.04
CA PHE A 181 -6.58 11.40 5.74
C PHE A 181 -7.93 12.15 5.85
N GLU A 182 -8.95 11.73 5.09
CA GLU A 182 -10.32 12.30 5.13
C GLU A 182 -11.32 11.43 5.89
N VAL A 183 -10.86 10.36 6.54
CA VAL A 183 -11.74 9.36 7.19
C VAL A 183 -12.30 9.91 8.50
N ASN A 184 -13.57 10.30 8.51
CA ASN A 184 -14.25 10.84 9.70
C ASN A 184 -14.27 9.86 10.89
N GLY A 185 -14.21 8.56 10.61
CA GLY A 185 -14.18 7.51 11.63
C GLY A 185 -12.83 7.29 12.32
N LEU A 186 -11.78 8.04 11.96
CA LEU A 186 -10.43 7.87 12.50
C LEU A 186 -9.89 9.21 13.04
N ILE A 187 -9.87 9.33 14.38
CA ILE A 187 -9.44 10.53 15.11
C ILE A 187 -7.95 10.44 15.44
N ALA A 188 -7.21 11.50 15.12
CA ALA A 188 -5.78 11.55 15.34
C ALA A 188 -5.40 11.77 16.81
N LEU A 189 -4.21 11.28 17.16
CA LEU A 189 -3.60 11.38 18.48
C LEU A 189 -2.55 12.51 18.53
N ARG A 190 -2.26 12.99 19.74
CA ARG A 190 -1.18 13.94 20.02
C ARG A 190 0.05 13.22 20.58
N GLU A 191 0.68 12.41 19.73
CA GLU A 191 1.89 11.64 20.09
C GLU A 191 3.09 12.52 20.48
N GLU A 192 3.03 13.82 20.20
CA GLU A 192 4.00 14.81 20.69
C GLU A 192 3.97 14.92 22.22
N ASN A 193 2.85 14.56 22.89
CA ASN A 193 2.70 14.53 24.34
C ASN A 193 3.27 13.20 24.88
N ASP A 194 4.25 13.28 25.77
CA ASP A 194 4.96 12.14 26.32
C ASP A 194 4.04 11.12 27.02
N TRP A 195 2.99 11.58 27.71
CA TRP A 195 2.03 10.69 28.36
C TRP A 195 1.13 9.96 27.36
N VAL A 196 0.80 10.60 26.21
CA VAL A 196 0.03 9.95 25.13
C VAL A 196 0.86 8.84 24.52
N PHE A 197 2.14 9.10 24.19
CA PHE A 197 3.08 8.09 23.72
C PHE A 197 3.16 6.88 24.67
N ARG A 198 3.29 7.11 25.98
CA ARG A 198 3.33 6.02 26.97
C ARG A 198 2.04 5.21 27.02
N GLU A 199 0.90 5.86 26.95
CA GLU A 199 -0.42 5.22 26.96
C GLU A 199 -0.68 4.40 25.68
N SER A 200 -0.27 4.90 24.52
CA SER A 200 -0.51 4.26 23.23
C SER A 200 0.45 3.09 22.95
N HIS A 201 1.68 3.15 23.47
CA HIS A 201 2.73 2.16 23.15
C HIS A 201 3.04 1.20 24.29
N GLY A 202 2.82 1.60 25.54
CA GLY A 202 3.29 0.87 26.73
C GLY A 202 2.95 -0.61 26.69
N LYS A 203 1.71 -0.95 26.31
CA LYS A 203 1.26 -2.34 26.24
C LYS A 203 2.07 -3.19 25.26
N LEU A 204 2.38 -2.68 24.07
CA LEU A 204 3.13 -3.44 23.05
C LEU A 204 4.62 -3.51 23.36
N LEU A 205 5.19 -2.47 23.97
CA LEU A 205 6.60 -2.42 24.32
C LEU A 205 6.98 -3.40 25.44
N ASP A 206 6.01 -3.91 26.21
CA ASP A 206 6.22 -4.95 27.23
C ASP A 206 6.39 -6.36 26.63
N PHE A 207 6.08 -6.56 25.33
CA PHE A 207 6.22 -7.87 24.70
C PHE A 207 7.63 -8.08 24.12
N PRO A 208 8.10 -9.34 24.07
CA PRO A 208 9.42 -9.69 23.54
C PRO A 208 9.44 -9.70 21.99
N LEU A 209 9.28 -8.53 21.40
CA LEU A 209 9.29 -8.32 19.94
C LEU A 209 10.71 -8.10 19.43
N ASP A 210 10.98 -8.54 18.20
CA ASP A 210 12.28 -8.33 17.53
C ASP A 210 12.29 -7.01 16.75
N GLY A 211 11.11 -6.53 16.32
CA GLY A 211 11.00 -5.27 15.62
C GLY A 211 9.60 -4.67 15.67
N LEU A 212 9.53 -3.40 15.29
CA LEU A 212 8.31 -2.63 15.10
C LEU A 212 8.27 -2.06 13.68
N ARG A 213 7.09 -2.02 13.09
CA ARG A 213 6.81 -1.22 11.91
C ARG A 213 5.86 -0.09 12.33
N VAL A 214 6.30 1.14 12.12
CA VAL A 214 5.54 2.35 12.49
C VAL A 214 4.68 2.78 11.33
N ASP A 215 3.36 2.68 11.52
CA ASP A 215 2.36 3.10 10.55
C ASP A 215 2.33 4.63 10.42
N HIS A 216 2.21 5.13 9.19
CA HIS A 216 1.96 6.53 8.86
C HIS A 216 2.78 7.55 9.66
N VAL A 217 4.10 7.36 9.73
CA VAL A 217 5.00 8.25 10.49
C VAL A 217 4.90 9.71 10.04
N ASP A 218 4.60 9.95 8.77
CA ASP A 218 4.46 11.29 8.20
C ASP A 218 3.23 12.06 8.71
N GLY A 219 2.25 11.40 9.28
CA GLY A 219 1.09 12.00 9.94
C GLY A 219 1.36 12.55 11.35
N LEU A 220 2.50 12.24 11.96
CA LEU A 220 2.84 12.68 13.31
C LEU A 220 3.25 14.17 13.33
N PHE A 221 3.06 14.84 14.45
CA PHE A 221 3.43 16.27 14.60
C PHE A 221 4.94 16.50 14.48
N ASP A 222 5.72 15.70 15.20
CA ASP A 222 7.19 15.70 15.16
C ASP A 222 7.71 14.26 15.04
N PRO A 223 7.85 13.74 13.82
CA PRO A 223 8.35 12.37 13.60
C PRO A 223 9.72 12.11 14.21
N ALA A 224 10.63 13.10 14.19
CA ALA A 224 11.96 12.95 14.75
C ALA A 224 11.90 12.75 16.29
N GLN A 225 11.16 13.60 16.99
CA GLN A 225 10.96 13.47 18.44
C GLN A 225 10.30 12.15 18.81
N TYR A 226 9.28 11.73 18.05
CA TYR A 226 8.61 10.45 18.24
C TYR A 226 9.59 9.27 18.12
N LEU A 227 10.40 9.25 17.06
CA LEU A 227 11.36 8.18 16.83
C LEU A 227 12.48 8.15 17.86
N ASP A 228 12.95 9.29 18.35
CA ASP A 228 13.94 9.37 19.45
C ASP A 228 13.36 8.75 20.75
N ARG A 229 12.08 9.01 21.07
CA ARG A 229 11.40 8.36 22.22
C ARG A 229 11.25 6.87 22.00
N LEU A 230 10.82 6.46 20.81
CA LEU A 230 10.64 5.05 20.47
C LEU A 230 11.97 4.29 20.60
N ARG A 231 13.06 4.84 20.07
CA ARG A 231 14.39 4.26 20.19
C ARG A 231 14.90 4.15 21.64
N THR A 232 14.55 5.11 22.48
CA THR A 232 14.87 5.05 23.90
C THR A 232 14.14 3.92 24.62
N SER A 233 12.91 3.62 24.19
CA SER A 233 12.01 2.64 24.82
C SER A 233 12.09 1.25 24.20
N PHE A 234 12.58 1.14 22.97
CA PHE A 234 12.61 -0.11 22.19
C PHE A 234 13.96 -0.29 21.46
N PRO A 235 14.77 -1.28 21.86
CA PRO A 235 16.10 -1.52 21.29
C PRO A 235 16.09 -2.36 20.01
N GLY A 236 14.94 -2.92 19.61
CA GLY A 236 14.78 -3.78 18.42
C GLY A 236 14.80 -3.03 17.09
N ILE A 237 14.50 -3.74 16.02
CA ILE A 237 14.42 -3.20 14.66
C ILE A 237 13.23 -2.20 14.58
N VAL A 238 13.45 -1.03 13.98
CA VAL A 238 12.38 -0.05 13.70
C VAL A 238 12.32 0.22 12.21
N LEU A 239 11.22 -0.20 11.60
CA LEU A 239 10.89 0.06 10.20
C LEU A 239 9.79 1.12 10.12
N LEU A 240 9.87 1.99 9.13
CA LEU A 240 8.87 3.03 8.93
C LEU A 240 8.00 2.72 7.70
N GLU A 241 6.70 2.91 7.85
CA GLU A 241 5.91 3.22 6.67
C GLU A 241 6.18 4.67 6.29
N LYS A 242 7.16 4.83 5.44
CA LYS A 242 7.53 6.07 4.80
C LYS A 242 7.61 5.80 3.31
N ILE A 243 6.75 6.47 2.57
CA ILE A 243 6.78 6.43 1.12
C ILE A 243 7.87 7.41 0.67
N LEU A 244 8.94 6.88 0.10
CA LEU A 244 10.05 7.66 -0.43
C LEU A 244 9.82 7.95 -1.92
N SER A 245 9.89 9.20 -2.30
CA SER A 245 9.93 9.63 -3.70
C SER A 245 11.26 9.24 -4.35
N PHE A 246 11.33 9.24 -5.69
CA PHE A 246 12.58 8.93 -6.40
C PHE A 246 13.72 9.86 -5.94
N GLY A 247 14.83 9.25 -5.49
CA GLY A 247 16.00 9.96 -4.97
C GLY A 247 15.86 10.52 -3.56
N GLU A 248 14.70 10.40 -2.91
CA GLU A 248 14.52 10.80 -1.50
C GLU A 248 15.27 9.83 -0.57
N VAL A 249 15.88 10.38 0.48
CA VAL A 249 16.59 9.61 1.50
C VAL A 249 15.83 9.69 2.82
N ILE A 250 15.84 8.62 3.60
CA ILE A 250 15.22 8.59 4.93
C ILE A 250 15.85 9.67 5.80
N PRO A 251 15.07 10.66 6.30
CA PRO A 251 15.62 11.75 7.09
C PRO A 251 15.83 11.41 8.58
N PHE A 252 15.69 10.14 8.96
CA PHE A 252 15.70 9.67 10.35
C PHE A 252 16.74 8.55 10.59
N LYS A 253 17.19 8.42 11.83
CA LYS A 253 18.03 7.31 12.29
C LYS A 253 17.17 6.08 12.63
N VAL A 254 16.81 5.30 11.62
CA VAL A 254 16.02 4.08 11.72
C VAL A 254 16.69 2.95 10.94
N ASP A 255 16.20 1.73 11.07
CA ASP A 255 16.83 0.57 10.41
C ASP A 255 16.41 0.48 8.94
N GLY A 256 15.23 0.98 8.58
CA GLY A 256 14.76 0.97 7.20
C GLY A 256 13.31 1.42 7.04
N THR A 257 12.79 1.26 5.82
CA THR A 257 11.39 1.50 5.44
C THR A 257 10.71 0.22 4.96
N THR A 258 9.40 0.30 4.69
CA THR A 258 8.58 -0.78 4.11
C THR A 258 8.89 -1.07 2.64
N GLY A 259 9.73 -0.25 1.97
CA GLY A 259 10.32 -0.57 0.67
C GLY A 259 9.43 -0.31 -0.55
N TYR A 260 8.51 0.63 -0.50
CA TYR A 260 7.75 1.08 -1.69
C TYR A 260 8.67 1.67 -2.78
N ASP A 261 9.77 2.31 -2.37
CA ASP A 261 10.83 2.76 -3.26
C ASP A 261 11.44 1.60 -4.06
N PHE A 262 11.79 0.48 -3.40
CA PHE A 262 12.29 -0.71 -4.11
C PHE A 262 11.30 -1.22 -5.15
N MET A 263 10.02 -1.30 -4.79
CA MET A 263 8.96 -1.72 -5.71
C MET A 263 8.92 -0.86 -6.96
N ASN A 264 8.95 0.46 -6.81
CA ASN A 264 8.83 1.40 -7.92
C ASN A 264 10.08 1.39 -8.82
N TYR A 265 11.28 1.37 -8.23
CA TYR A 265 12.51 1.19 -9.02
C TYR A 265 12.52 -0.13 -9.78
N ALA A 266 12.08 -1.22 -9.15
CA ALA A 266 11.99 -2.52 -9.81
C ALA A 266 10.94 -2.56 -10.93
N ASN A 267 9.74 -1.99 -10.72
CA ASN A 267 8.68 -1.97 -11.72
C ASN A 267 9.12 -1.32 -13.04
N LEU A 268 9.88 -0.22 -12.96
CA LEU A 268 10.37 0.53 -14.12
C LEU A 268 11.39 -0.25 -14.96
N LEU A 269 12.04 -1.29 -14.42
CA LEU A 269 12.93 -2.17 -15.19
C LEU A 269 12.18 -3.06 -16.19
N PHE A 270 10.88 -3.29 -15.97
CA PHE A 270 10.09 -4.26 -16.71
C PHE A 270 9.19 -3.63 -17.79
N THR A 271 9.37 -2.35 -18.09
CA THR A 271 8.55 -1.60 -19.06
C THR A 271 9.38 -1.18 -20.27
N PHE A 272 8.76 -1.25 -21.47
CA PHE A 272 9.42 -1.04 -22.76
C PHE A 272 8.50 -0.30 -23.72
N ASN A 273 9.06 0.19 -24.85
CA ASN A 273 8.32 0.80 -25.96
C ASN A 273 7.44 1.99 -25.52
N GLU A 274 8.06 2.95 -24.82
CA GLU A 274 7.38 4.13 -24.27
C GLU A 274 6.66 4.94 -25.36
N GLU A 275 7.34 5.23 -26.48
CA GLU A 275 6.79 6.05 -27.55
C GLU A 275 5.53 5.44 -28.16
N GLU A 276 5.51 4.13 -28.39
CA GLU A 276 4.37 3.41 -28.94
C GLU A 276 3.19 3.36 -27.96
N MET A 277 3.48 3.16 -26.67
CA MET A 277 2.45 3.16 -25.62
C MET A 277 1.86 4.55 -25.41
N ASP A 278 2.68 5.60 -25.43
CA ASP A 278 2.24 7.00 -25.40
C ASP A 278 1.37 7.32 -26.61
N SER A 279 1.82 6.96 -27.80
CA SER A 279 1.06 7.17 -29.04
C SER A 279 -0.31 6.50 -28.99
N LEU A 280 -0.38 5.27 -28.49
CA LEU A 280 -1.66 4.56 -28.32
C LEU A 280 -2.57 5.29 -27.32
N TYR A 281 -2.05 5.60 -26.14
CA TYR A 281 -2.81 6.26 -25.11
C TYR A 281 -3.35 7.63 -25.56
N GLN A 282 -2.51 8.43 -26.21
CA GLN A 282 -2.92 9.72 -26.77
C GLN A 282 -3.98 9.60 -27.87
N GLN A 283 -3.97 8.52 -28.66
CA GLN A 283 -5.02 8.27 -29.66
C GLN A 283 -6.37 7.92 -29.04
N LEU A 284 -6.37 7.23 -27.90
CA LEU A 284 -7.59 6.77 -27.22
C LEU A 284 -8.19 7.87 -26.32
N VAL A 285 -7.35 8.54 -25.55
CA VAL A 285 -7.76 9.42 -24.44
C VAL A 285 -7.43 10.89 -24.72
N GLY A 286 -6.40 11.16 -25.52
CA GLY A 286 -5.87 12.49 -25.73
C GLY A 286 -4.55 12.72 -25.01
N LYS A 287 -3.94 13.90 -25.22
CA LYS A 287 -2.70 14.28 -24.56
C LYS A 287 -2.97 14.69 -23.10
N VAL A 288 -2.31 14.05 -22.17
CA VAL A 288 -2.36 14.36 -20.75
C VAL A 288 -1.01 14.96 -20.33
N ASP A 289 -1.05 16.12 -19.69
CA ASP A 289 0.10 16.70 -19.00
C ASP A 289 0.11 16.16 -17.56
N VAL A 290 1.07 15.30 -17.26
CA VAL A 290 1.14 14.59 -15.98
C VAL A 290 1.34 15.55 -14.81
N GLU A 291 2.20 16.55 -14.97
CA GLU A 291 2.50 17.54 -13.93
C GLU A 291 1.26 18.36 -13.57
N SER A 292 0.62 18.95 -14.58
CA SER A 292 -0.61 19.72 -14.40
C SER A 292 -1.72 18.86 -13.82
N GLY A 293 -1.88 17.62 -14.29
CA GLY A 293 -2.91 16.70 -13.78
C GLY A 293 -2.72 16.32 -12.32
N ILE A 294 -1.49 16.13 -11.86
CA ILE A 294 -1.17 15.89 -10.44
C ILE A 294 -1.55 17.13 -9.61
N MET A 295 -1.14 18.34 -10.06
CA MET A 295 -1.47 19.59 -9.36
C MET A 295 -2.98 19.80 -9.27
N GLU A 296 -3.71 19.61 -10.37
CA GLU A 296 -5.17 19.74 -10.41
C GLU A 296 -5.85 18.77 -9.44
N CYS A 297 -5.40 17.53 -9.36
CA CYS A 297 -5.96 16.54 -8.44
C CYS A 297 -5.66 16.88 -6.97
N LYS A 298 -4.48 17.43 -6.66
CA LYS A 298 -4.17 17.92 -5.32
C LYS A 298 -5.02 19.14 -4.96
N LEU A 299 -5.20 20.10 -5.87
CA LEU A 299 -6.10 21.24 -5.67
C LEU A 299 -7.53 20.76 -5.43
N LEU A 300 -8.03 19.82 -6.23
CA LEU A 300 -9.37 19.24 -6.06
C LEU A 300 -9.58 18.70 -4.64
N VAL A 301 -8.65 17.91 -4.11
CA VAL A 301 -8.82 17.32 -2.78
C VAL A 301 -8.64 18.36 -1.66
N MET A 302 -7.78 19.36 -1.84
CA MET A 302 -7.67 20.47 -0.89
C MET A 302 -8.98 21.27 -0.81
N GLU A 303 -9.62 21.51 -1.95
CA GLU A 303 -10.89 22.25 -2.03
C GLU A 303 -12.10 21.44 -1.52
N THR A 304 -12.10 20.14 -1.67
CA THR A 304 -13.27 19.30 -1.38
C THR A 304 -13.17 18.51 -0.08
N LEU A 305 -12.00 17.97 0.24
CA LEU A 305 -11.80 17.06 1.37
C LEU A 305 -11.15 17.75 2.58
N PHE A 306 -10.25 18.72 2.32
CA PHE A 306 -9.39 19.33 3.35
C PHE A 306 -9.58 20.84 3.52
N ARG A 307 -10.56 21.45 2.84
CA ARG A 307 -10.73 22.91 2.82
C ARG A 307 -10.80 23.55 4.21
N ASP A 308 -11.64 23.01 5.09
CA ASP A 308 -11.83 23.54 6.44
C ASP A 308 -10.55 23.39 7.28
N ASP A 309 -9.90 22.24 7.17
CA ASP A 309 -8.67 21.94 7.88
C ASP A 309 -7.53 22.86 7.45
N LEU A 310 -7.29 22.97 6.15
CA LEU A 310 -6.22 23.79 5.60
C LEU A 310 -6.52 25.28 5.74
N SER A 311 -7.78 25.72 5.68
CA SER A 311 -8.17 27.10 6.00
C SER A 311 -7.85 27.49 7.45
N ARG A 312 -7.99 26.54 8.39
CA ARG A 312 -7.60 26.73 9.77
C ARG A 312 -6.08 26.87 9.91
N VAL A 313 -5.33 26.01 9.20
CA VAL A 313 -3.86 26.05 9.19
C VAL A 313 -3.35 27.35 8.54
N ALA A 314 -3.92 27.77 7.40
CA ALA A 314 -3.56 29.02 6.72
C ALA A 314 -3.74 30.24 7.64
N ARG A 315 -4.87 30.32 8.35
CA ARG A 315 -5.10 31.37 9.36
C ARG A 315 -4.08 31.34 10.50
N ALA A 316 -3.70 30.14 10.97
CA ALA A 316 -2.69 30.00 12.03
C ALA A 316 -1.28 30.40 11.55
N LEU A 317 -0.98 30.17 10.27
CA LEU A 317 0.26 30.61 9.62
C LEU A 317 0.26 32.11 9.25
N GLY A 318 -0.92 32.73 9.19
CA GLY A 318 -1.03 34.14 8.73
C GLY A 318 -0.81 34.30 7.22
N VAL A 319 -1.17 33.27 6.42
CA VAL A 319 -1.09 33.27 4.95
C VAL A 319 -2.48 33.14 4.33
N GLU A 320 -2.62 33.57 3.08
CA GLU A 320 -3.85 33.32 2.32
C GLU A 320 -3.97 31.85 1.99
N PHE A 321 -5.20 31.34 1.93
CA PHE A 321 -5.46 29.92 1.59
C PHE A 321 -4.85 29.57 0.22
N LYS A 322 -4.91 30.48 -0.75
CA LYS A 322 -4.34 30.29 -2.09
C LYS A 322 -2.82 30.11 -2.07
N ASP A 323 -2.09 30.86 -1.24
CA ASP A 323 -0.63 30.70 -1.12
C ASP A 323 -0.26 29.30 -0.58
N LEU A 324 -1.10 28.78 0.34
CA LEU A 324 -0.94 27.43 0.88
C LEU A 324 -1.26 26.36 -0.17
N GLU A 325 -2.33 26.54 -0.95
CA GLU A 325 -2.70 25.62 -2.05
C GLU A 325 -1.58 25.55 -3.10
N ASP A 326 -1.07 26.69 -3.55
CA ASP A 326 -0.01 26.76 -4.55
C ASP A 326 1.28 26.08 -4.05
N TYR A 327 1.61 26.26 -2.78
CA TYR A 327 2.76 25.62 -2.15
C TYR A 327 2.60 24.09 -2.07
N VAL A 328 1.50 23.61 -1.49
CA VAL A 328 1.30 22.17 -1.24
C VAL A 328 1.07 21.40 -2.53
N SER A 329 0.38 21.98 -3.52
CA SER A 329 0.16 21.32 -4.81
C SER A 329 1.44 21.13 -5.61
N CYS A 330 2.41 22.04 -5.46
CA CYS A 330 3.71 21.99 -6.13
C CYS A 330 4.65 20.88 -5.59
N LEU A 331 4.52 20.48 -4.32
CA LEU A 331 5.43 19.48 -3.72
C LEU A 331 5.33 18.12 -4.40
N HIS A 332 6.48 17.48 -4.68
CA HIS A 332 6.57 16.15 -5.30
C HIS A 332 6.84 15.01 -4.29
N TYR A 333 6.88 15.31 -3.02
CA TYR A 333 7.10 14.37 -1.92
C TYR A 333 6.08 14.60 -0.81
N TYR A 334 6.02 13.65 0.12
CA TYR A 334 4.95 13.61 1.11
C TYR A 334 5.09 14.67 2.19
N ARG A 335 6.32 15.02 2.62
CA ARG A 335 6.53 15.91 3.76
C ARG A 335 7.89 16.58 3.71
N THR A 336 7.98 17.78 4.30
CA THR A 336 9.17 18.65 4.29
C THR A 336 10.04 18.60 5.54
N TYR A 337 9.55 18.00 6.64
CA TYR A 337 10.25 17.81 7.92
C TYR A 337 10.90 19.08 8.48
N GLY A 338 10.12 20.16 8.52
CA GLY A 338 10.54 21.47 9.03
C GLY A 338 11.34 22.33 8.04
N GLN A 339 11.60 21.81 6.84
CA GLN A 339 12.30 22.54 5.78
C GLN A 339 11.33 22.97 4.69
N VAL A 340 11.16 24.28 4.49
CA VAL A 340 10.31 24.79 3.43
C VAL A 340 10.99 24.63 2.08
N ASP A 341 10.31 24.01 1.12
CA ASP A 341 10.78 23.87 -0.25
C ASP A 341 10.79 25.25 -0.95
N GLN A 342 11.99 25.72 -1.31
CA GLN A 342 12.16 27.04 -1.91
C GLN A 342 11.69 27.08 -3.38
N GLY A 343 11.67 25.96 -4.07
CA GLY A 343 11.17 25.85 -5.45
C GLY A 343 9.67 26.06 -5.53
N CYS A 344 8.95 25.59 -4.50
CA CYS A 344 7.50 25.75 -4.37
C CYS A 344 7.09 27.04 -3.63
N ASP A 345 7.95 27.64 -2.79
CA ASP A 345 7.72 28.90 -2.08
C ASP A 345 8.41 30.10 -2.77
N ARG A 346 8.06 30.37 -4.03
CA ARG A 346 8.74 31.35 -4.87
C ARG A 346 8.73 32.78 -4.29
N GLU A 347 7.69 33.15 -3.55
CA GLU A 347 7.55 34.50 -2.93
C GLU A 347 8.07 34.55 -1.49
N GLY A 348 8.53 33.42 -0.94
CA GLY A 348 9.04 33.32 0.43
C GLY A 348 7.98 33.54 1.52
N LYS A 349 6.71 33.46 1.19
CA LYS A 349 5.58 33.63 2.12
C LYS A 349 5.52 32.51 3.15
N ILE A 350 5.59 31.27 2.69
CA ILE A 350 5.54 30.10 3.57
C ILE A 350 6.80 30.02 4.43
N SER A 351 7.98 30.31 3.87
CA SER A 351 9.24 30.37 4.61
C SER A 351 9.22 31.41 5.73
N ARG A 352 8.60 32.57 5.50
CA ARG A 352 8.44 33.63 6.51
C ARG A 352 7.48 33.15 7.60
N ALA A 353 6.30 32.68 7.20
CA ALA A 353 5.29 32.14 8.13
C ALA A 353 5.81 31.00 9.00
N ALA A 354 6.56 30.07 8.40
CA ALA A 354 7.16 28.94 9.11
C ALA A 354 8.19 29.37 10.16
N ARG A 355 8.99 30.41 9.88
CA ARG A 355 9.92 31.00 10.86
C ARG A 355 9.21 31.69 12.01
N GLU A 356 8.08 32.34 11.73
CA GLU A 356 7.30 33.07 12.75
C GLU A 356 6.46 32.11 13.59
N ASN A 357 5.94 31.03 13.01
CA ASN A 357 5.10 30.03 13.68
C ASN A 357 5.40 28.61 13.22
N LEU A 358 6.49 28.01 13.74
CA LEU A 358 6.88 26.63 13.42
C LEU A 358 5.80 25.61 13.82
N VAL A 359 5.03 25.87 14.89
CA VAL A 359 3.95 24.96 15.33
C VAL A 359 2.87 24.87 14.25
N ALA A 360 2.43 26.00 13.71
CA ALA A 360 1.45 26.02 12.63
C ALA A 360 2.00 25.38 11.33
N TYR A 361 3.30 25.58 11.02
CA TYR A 361 3.93 24.91 9.89
C TYR A 361 3.99 23.39 10.06
N ARG A 362 4.35 22.89 11.25
CA ARG A 362 4.28 21.44 11.54
C ARG A 362 2.86 20.87 11.42
N ARG A 363 1.83 21.67 11.77
CA ARG A 363 0.43 21.28 11.50
C ARG A 363 0.12 21.22 10.01
N LEU A 364 0.68 22.12 9.18
CA LEU A 364 0.59 22.00 7.73
C LEU A 364 1.24 20.70 7.25
N GLU A 365 2.43 20.39 7.74
CA GLU A 365 3.16 19.17 7.38
C GLU A 365 2.38 17.89 7.66
N GLN A 366 1.48 17.87 8.65
CA GLN A 366 0.62 16.72 8.92
C GLN A 366 -0.47 16.50 7.84
N TYR A 367 -0.83 17.54 7.10
CA TYR A 367 -1.79 17.44 5.99
C TYR A 367 -1.13 17.21 4.62
N MET A 368 0.15 17.55 4.45
CA MET A 368 0.87 17.32 3.18
C MET A 368 0.78 15.85 2.70
N PRO A 369 1.05 14.83 3.54
CA PRO A 369 0.91 13.43 3.14
C PRO A 369 -0.52 13.08 2.73
N ALA A 370 -1.52 13.61 3.43
CA ALA A 370 -2.93 13.38 3.12
C ALA A 370 -3.31 13.97 1.76
N VAL A 371 -2.88 15.20 1.47
CA VAL A 371 -3.12 15.84 0.16
C VAL A 371 -2.39 15.09 -0.96
N HIS A 372 -1.14 14.66 -0.72
CA HIS A 372 -0.38 13.89 -1.70
C HIS A 372 -1.04 12.53 -1.97
N ALA A 373 -1.33 11.74 -0.94
CA ALA A 373 -1.96 10.45 -1.09
C ALA A 373 -3.35 10.57 -1.76
N LYS A 374 -4.21 11.48 -1.31
CA LYS A 374 -5.57 11.61 -1.86
C LYS A 374 -5.62 12.28 -3.23
N GLY A 375 -4.76 13.26 -3.50
CA GLY A 375 -4.69 13.94 -4.79
C GLY A 375 -3.95 13.13 -5.84
N TYR A 376 -2.78 12.60 -5.51
CA TYR A 376 -1.98 11.83 -6.45
C TYR A 376 -2.39 10.35 -6.49
N GLU A 377 -2.27 9.62 -5.38
CA GLU A 377 -2.42 8.16 -5.38
C GLU A 377 -3.88 7.68 -5.47
N ASP A 378 -4.82 8.41 -4.82
CA ASP A 378 -6.24 8.05 -4.81
C ASP A 378 -7.09 8.92 -5.77
N THR A 379 -6.47 9.70 -6.66
CA THR A 379 -7.17 10.42 -7.72
C THR A 379 -6.42 10.32 -9.04
N PHE A 380 -5.22 10.89 -9.15
CA PHE A 380 -4.52 10.95 -10.43
C PHE A 380 -4.09 9.58 -10.95
N LEU A 381 -3.65 8.65 -10.09
CA LEU A 381 -3.36 7.26 -10.47
C LEU A 381 -4.57 6.51 -11.04
N PHE A 382 -5.78 7.04 -10.86
CA PHE A 382 -7.01 6.50 -11.45
C PHE A 382 -7.52 7.32 -12.65
N ARG A 383 -6.80 8.40 -13.04
CA ARG A 383 -7.11 9.25 -14.22
C ARG A 383 -6.11 9.10 -15.35
N TYR A 384 -4.92 8.56 -15.10
CA TYR A 384 -3.85 8.44 -16.09
C TYR A 384 -3.45 6.97 -16.26
N ASP A 385 -3.89 6.35 -17.36
CA ASP A 385 -3.87 4.90 -17.55
C ASP A 385 -2.96 4.44 -18.67
N ARG A 386 -1.90 5.20 -18.99
CA ARG A 386 -0.94 4.86 -20.02
C ARG A 386 -0.45 3.40 -19.95
N LEU A 387 -0.02 2.99 -18.74
CA LEU A 387 0.33 1.61 -18.38
C LEU A 387 0.16 1.43 -16.86
N ILE A 388 -0.95 0.85 -16.44
CA ILE A 388 -1.37 0.86 -15.03
C ILE A 388 -0.51 0.00 -14.09
N SER A 389 0.43 -0.81 -14.61
CA SER A 389 1.46 -1.46 -13.78
C SER A 389 2.38 -0.46 -13.08
N LEU A 390 2.44 0.78 -13.58
CA LEU A 390 3.23 1.88 -13.00
C LEU A 390 2.40 2.72 -12.00
N ASN A 391 1.07 2.54 -11.95
CA ASN A 391 0.17 3.31 -11.08
C ASN A 391 0.14 2.71 -9.68
N GLU A 392 1.20 2.92 -8.91
CA GLU A 392 1.38 2.29 -7.61
C GLU A 392 1.76 3.32 -6.53
N VAL A 393 1.59 2.95 -5.27
CA VAL A 393 1.94 3.79 -4.11
C VAL A 393 3.40 4.23 -4.21
N GLY A 394 3.64 5.54 -4.13
CA GLY A 394 4.97 6.15 -4.21
C GLY A 394 5.59 6.17 -5.62
N SER A 395 4.85 5.80 -6.66
CA SER A 395 5.33 5.87 -8.04
C SER A 395 5.48 7.32 -8.52
N ASP A 396 6.20 7.50 -9.61
CA ASP A 396 6.30 8.77 -10.34
C ASP A 396 5.92 8.54 -11.80
N LEU A 397 4.71 8.94 -12.18
CA LEU A 397 4.17 8.72 -13.53
C LEU A 397 4.82 9.57 -14.63
N ARG A 398 5.75 10.47 -14.26
CA ARG A 398 6.64 11.15 -15.23
C ARG A 398 7.69 10.18 -15.78
N LEU A 399 7.99 9.12 -15.03
CA LEU A 399 8.89 8.04 -15.43
C LEU A 399 8.08 6.91 -16.09
N TYR A 400 8.68 6.26 -17.07
CA TYR A 400 8.08 5.10 -17.73
C TYR A 400 8.96 3.86 -17.64
N SER A 401 10.25 4.02 -17.82
CA SER A 401 11.23 2.95 -17.76
C SER A 401 12.49 3.40 -17.04
N LEU A 402 13.30 2.46 -16.63
CA LEU A 402 14.57 2.71 -15.94
C LEU A 402 15.68 1.89 -16.58
N HIS A 403 16.84 2.49 -16.77
CA HIS A 403 18.01 1.73 -17.15
C HIS A 403 18.58 0.95 -15.95
N PRO A 404 19.16 -0.25 -16.16
CA PRO A 404 19.74 -1.04 -15.08
C PRO A 404 20.77 -0.28 -14.23
N GLU A 405 21.51 0.66 -14.82
CA GLU A 405 22.51 1.48 -14.12
C GLU A 405 21.88 2.36 -13.02
N GLU A 406 20.69 2.89 -13.24
CA GLU A 406 19.97 3.69 -12.24
C GLU A 406 19.47 2.82 -11.08
N PHE A 407 18.96 1.62 -11.40
CA PHE A 407 18.62 0.61 -10.40
C PHE A 407 19.85 0.16 -9.59
N HIS A 408 21.02 0.05 -10.24
CA HIS A 408 22.26 -0.26 -9.55
C HIS A 408 22.69 0.87 -8.62
N GLY A 409 22.60 2.12 -9.04
CA GLY A 409 22.86 3.28 -8.20
C GLY A 409 21.98 3.32 -6.95
N PHE A 410 20.68 3.06 -7.11
CA PHE A 410 19.74 2.94 -6.01
C PHE A 410 20.13 1.83 -5.02
N ASN A 411 20.42 0.64 -5.52
CA ASN A 411 20.79 -0.49 -4.67
C ASN A 411 22.14 -0.31 -3.94
N GLN A 412 23.12 0.39 -4.53
CA GLN A 412 24.38 0.71 -3.86
C GLN A 412 24.15 1.50 -2.56
N GLY A 413 23.21 2.45 -2.57
CA GLY A 413 22.81 3.21 -1.38
C GLY A 413 22.11 2.39 -0.29
N ARG A 414 21.66 1.17 -0.60
CA ARG A 414 20.90 0.29 0.31
C ARG A 414 21.73 -0.85 0.91
N VAL A 415 23.01 -0.97 0.55
CA VAL A 415 23.89 -2.02 1.11
C VAL A 415 23.97 -1.89 2.63
N GLY A 416 23.66 -2.98 3.33
CA GLY A 416 23.67 -3.06 4.79
C GLY A 416 22.47 -2.41 5.51
N THR A 417 21.47 -1.88 4.79
CA THR A 417 20.22 -1.39 5.39
C THR A 417 19.25 -2.54 5.64
N LEU A 418 18.33 -2.36 6.60
CA LEU A 418 17.21 -3.27 6.83
C LEU A 418 15.92 -2.83 6.11
N SER A 419 16.00 -1.83 5.21
CA SER A 419 14.85 -1.47 4.38
C SER A 419 14.29 -2.70 3.65
N LEU A 420 12.98 -2.86 3.66
CA LEU A 420 12.34 -4.00 3.02
C LEU A 420 12.39 -3.87 1.49
N ASN A 421 12.45 -5.00 0.81
CA ASN A 421 12.20 -5.11 -0.62
C ASN A 421 10.75 -5.54 -0.81
N GLY A 422 9.81 -4.63 -0.47
CA GLY A 422 8.39 -4.87 -0.66
C GLY A 422 8.02 -4.84 -2.14
N THR A 423 7.21 -5.78 -2.59
CA THR A 423 6.68 -5.83 -3.96
C THR A 423 5.18 -6.02 -4.00
N SER A 424 4.59 -6.47 -2.91
CA SER A 424 3.15 -6.50 -2.64
C SER A 424 2.92 -6.22 -1.17
N THR A 425 1.88 -5.45 -0.85
CA THR A 425 1.43 -5.17 0.51
C THR A 425 -0.10 -5.14 0.55
N HIS A 426 -0.68 -4.94 1.75
CA HIS A 426 -2.11 -4.72 1.90
C HIS A 426 -2.61 -3.37 1.34
N ASP A 427 -1.69 -2.46 0.96
CA ASP A 427 -1.99 -1.11 0.45
C ASP A 427 -1.61 -0.93 -1.03
N THR A 428 -0.89 -1.87 -1.64
CA THR A 428 -0.57 -1.79 -3.07
C THR A 428 -1.83 -1.86 -3.93
N LYS A 429 -1.83 -1.10 -5.05
CA LYS A 429 -2.97 -1.05 -5.98
C LYS A 429 -3.16 -2.38 -6.71
N PHE A 430 -2.07 -3.11 -6.95
CA PHE A 430 -2.05 -4.44 -7.56
C PHE A 430 -1.02 -5.35 -6.88
N SER A 431 -1.23 -6.66 -6.92
CA SER A 431 -0.18 -7.61 -6.56
C SER A 431 0.98 -7.60 -7.57
N GLU A 432 2.15 -8.08 -7.14
CA GLU A 432 3.35 -8.13 -7.99
C GLU A 432 3.12 -8.88 -9.31
N ASP A 433 2.39 -10.00 -9.28
CA ASP A 433 2.11 -10.80 -10.46
C ASP A 433 1.19 -10.09 -11.47
N VAL A 434 0.20 -9.33 -10.98
CA VAL A 434 -0.66 -8.49 -11.82
C VAL A 434 0.17 -7.40 -12.51
N ARG A 435 1.03 -6.70 -11.78
CA ARG A 435 1.88 -5.66 -12.37
C ARG A 435 2.84 -6.22 -13.42
N MET A 436 3.49 -7.33 -13.13
CA MET A 436 4.41 -7.97 -14.09
C MET A 436 3.69 -8.44 -15.36
N LYS A 437 2.46 -8.89 -15.24
CA LYS A 437 1.65 -9.29 -16.38
C LYS A 437 1.18 -8.10 -17.22
N ILE A 438 0.76 -6.99 -16.57
CA ILE A 438 0.43 -5.75 -17.28
C ILE A 438 1.68 -5.19 -17.98
N SER A 439 2.84 -5.18 -17.30
CA SER A 439 4.07 -4.68 -17.89
C SER A 439 4.52 -5.47 -19.14
N ALA A 440 4.16 -6.76 -19.23
CA ALA A 440 4.44 -7.58 -20.41
C ALA A 440 3.69 -7.09 -21.66
N VAL A 441 2.57 -6.39 -21.51
CA VAL A 441 1.84 -5.74 -22.61
C VAL A 441 2.72 -4.72 -23.34
N SER A 442 3.59 -4.01 -22.61
CA SER A 442 4.50 -3.02 -23.19
C SER A 442 5.55 -3.60 -24.15
N GLU A 443 5.76 -4.91 -24.13
CA GLU A 443 6.66 -5.58 -25.08
C GLU A 443 5.97 -5.89 -26.42
N ARG A 444 4.65 -5.72 -26.52
CA ARG A 444 3.79 -6.07 -27.66
C ARG A 444 2.87 -4.90 -28.07
N PRO A 445 3.39 -3.66 -28.23
CA PRO A 445 2.54 -2.47 -28.35
C PRO A 445 1.63 -2.48 -29.58
N GLN A 446 2.06 -3.08 -30.70
CA GLN A 446 1.25 -3.16 -31.92
C GLN A 446 0.08 -4.16 -31.74
N GLU A 447 0.38 -5.36 -31.24
CA GLU A 447 -0.63 -6.38 -30.96
C GLU A 447 -1.64 -5.88 -29.92
N TRP A 448 -1.18 -5.19 -28.87
CA TRP A 448 -2.02 -4.55 -27.86
C TRP A 448 -2.96 -3.51 -28.49
N ARG A 449 -2.43 -2.63 -29.33
CA ARG A 449 -3.22 -1.64 -30.06
C ARG A 449 -4.34 -2.29 -30.88
N ASP A 450 -4.01 -3.34 -31.62
CA ASP A 450 -4.98 -4.04 -32.46
C ASP A 450 -6.05 -4.72 -31.61
N LYS A 451 -5.67 -5.34 -30.48
CA LYS A 451 -6.62 -5.97 -29.55
C LYS A 451 -7.53 -4.96 -28.85
N VAL A 452 -7.02 -3.83 -28.40
CA VAL A 452 -7.85 -2.76 -27.79
C VAL A 452 -8.91 -2.29 -28.78
N ARG A 453 -8.56 -2.09 -30.06
CA ARG A 453 -9.52 -1.70 -31.11
C ARG A 453 -10.55 -2.79 -31.39
N GLU A 454 -10.10 -4.04 -31.53
CA GLU A 454 -10.96 -5.21 -31.73
C GLU A 454 -11.97 -5.34 -30.59
N TRP A 455 -11.51 -5.25 -29.35
CA TRP A 455 -12.36 -5.40 -28.16
C TRP A 455 -13.34 -4.24 -28.00
N HIS A 456 -12.95 -3.01 -28.33
CA HIS A 456 -13.86 -1.88 -28.39
C HIS A 456 -15.02 -2.14 -29.38
N GLU A 457 -14.72 -2.61 -30.59
CA GLU A 457 -15.74 -2.93 -31.60
C GLU A 457 -16.66 -4.09 -31.19
N LEU A 458 -16.16 -5.06 -30.45
CA LEU A 458 -16.95 -6.19 -29.94
C LEU A 458 -17.89 -5.76 -28.81
N LEU A 459 -17.39 -5.01 -27.83
CA LEU A 459 -18.15 -4.67 -26.62
C LEU A 459 -18.98 -3.39 -26.77
N ARG A 460 -18.50 -2.41 -27.55
CA ARG A 460 -19.12 -1.09 -27.78
C ARG A 460 -19.65 -0.45 -26.50
N PRO A 461 -18.85 -0.32 -25.45
CA PRO A 461 -19.31 0.21 -24.18
C PRO A 461 -19.61 1.71 -24.30
N ARG A 462 -20.51 2.19 -23.43
CA ARG A 462 -20.84 3.61 -23.33
C ARG A 462 -20.20 4.24 -22.10
N VAL A 463 -18.90 4.10 -22.02
CA VAL A 463 -18.07 4.60 -20.92
C VAL A 463 -16.96 5.51 -21.43
N ASP A 464 -16.32 6.22 -20.55
CA ASP A 464 -15.15 7.02 -20.87
C ASP A 464 -14.04 6.13 -21.49
N PRO A 465 -13.37 6.56 -22.58
CA PRO A 465 -12.31 5.79 -23.20
C PRO A 465 -11.16 5.42 -22.26
N ASN A 466 -10.87 6.26 -21.27
CA ASN A 466 -9.85 5.96 -20.25
C ASN A 466 -10.29 4.82 -19.34
N ASP A 467 -11.56 4.81 -18.89
CA ASP A 467 -12.11 3.74 -18.04
C ASP A 467 -12.20 2.40 -18.79
N GLU A 468 -12.53 2.44 -20.08
CA GLU A 468 -12.48 1.26 -20.96
C GLU A 468 -11.05 0.72 -21.12
N TYR A 469 -10.09 1.60 -21.39
CA TYR A 469 -8.70 1.22 -21.57
C TYR A 469 -8.09 0.67 -20.26
N ARG A 470 -8.44 1.25 -19.12
CA ARG A 470 -8.11 0.69 -17.80
C ARG A 470 -8.70 -0.69 -17.62
N PHE A 471 -9.98 -0.88 -17.96
CA PHE A 471 -10.64 -2.18 -17.84
C PHE A 471 -9.91 -3.28 -18.59
N PHE A 472 -9.47 -3.03 -19.83
CA PHE A 472 -8.73 -4.02 -20.60
C PHE A 472 -7.38 -4.38 -19.98
N GLN A 473 -6.65 -3.40 -19.43
CA GLN A 473 -5.41 -3.66 -18.72
C GLN A 473 -5.64 -4.45 -17.44
N VAL A 474 -6.67 -4.08 -16.65
CA VAL A 474 -7.04 -4.80 -15.43
C VAL A 474 -7.43 -6.24 -15.75
N LEU A 475 -8.24 -6.44 -16.78
CA LEU A 475 -8.65 -7.78 -17.20
C LEU A 475 -7.45 -8.63 -17.61
N VAL A 476 -6.55 -8.10 -18.45
CA VAL A 476 -5.32 -8.81 -18.86
C VAL A 476 -4.46 -9.12 -17.62
N GLY A 477 -4.23 -8.16 -16.75
CA GLY A 477 -3.35 -8.32 -15.59
C GLY A 477 -3.85 -9.33 -14.57
N SER A 478 -5.14 -9.31 -14.26
CA SER A 478 -5.71 -10.08 -13.15
C SER A 478 -6.37 -11.41 -13.54
N TYR A 479 -6.58 -11.67 -14.84
CA TYR A 479 -7.15 -12.93 -15.30
C TYR A 479 -6.23 -14.12 -15.04
N PHE A 480 -6.73 -15.16 -14.36
CA PHE A 480 -5.96 -16.37 -14.08
C PHE A 480 -6.84 -17.63 -13.99
N GLU A 481 -7.89 -17.62 -13.17
CA GLU A 481 -8.71 -18.81 -12.86
C GLU A 481 -9.87 -19.03 -13.84
N GLY A 482 -9.97 -18.24 -14.90
CA GLY A 482 -11.07 -18.32 -15.88
C GLY A 482 -12.13 -17.26 -15.65
N PHE A 483 -13.12 -17.21 -16.55
CA PHE A 483 -14.28 -16.31 -16.47
C PHE A 483 -15.33 -16.86 -15.47
N THR A 484 -14.95 -16.90 -14.19
CA THR A 484 -15.83 -17.35 -13.08
C THR A 484 -16.69 -16.22 -12.55
N GLU A 485 -17.77 -16.55 -11.84
CA GLU A 485 -18.63 -15.54 -11.21
C GLU A 485 -17.90 -14.77 -10.10
N ASP A 486 -17.08 -15.45 -9.28
CA ASP A 486 -16.24 -14.78 -8.26
C ASP A 486 -15.32 -13.74 -8.92
N TYR A 487 -14.68 -14.09 -10.04
CA TYR A 487 -13.81 -13.16 -10.75
C TYR A 487 -14.59 -11.98 -11.36
N ARG A 488 -15.81 -12.22 -11.87
CA ARG A 488 -16.69 -11.17 -12.37
C ARG A 488 -17.01 -10.13 -11.29
N GLU A 489 -17.41 -10.59 -10.12
CA GLU A 489 -17.77 -9.72 -9.01
C GLU A 489 -16.54 -8.95 -8.45
N ARG A 490 -15.36 -9.58 -8.41
CA ARG A 490 -14.10 -8.91 -8.09
C ARG A 490 -13.79 -7.76 -9.05
N LEU A 491 -13.92 -8.01 -10.36
CA LEU A 491 -13.70 -6.97 -11.39
C LEU A 491 -14.71 -5.83 -11.27
N LYS A 492 -16.01 -6.14 -11.08
CA LYS A 492 -17.04 -5.12 -10.87
C LYS A 492 -16.73 -4.24 -9.67
N SER A 493 -16.39 -4.87 -8.54
CA SER A 493 -16.02 -4.14 -7.33
C SER A 493 -14.79 -3.25 -7.52
N HIS A 494 -13.77 -3.76 -8.23
CA HIS A 494 -12.57 -3.00 -8.56
C HIS A 494 -12.88 -1.82 -9.48
N MET A 495 -13.61 -2.04 -10.58
CA MET A 495 -13.95 -0.98 -11.52
C MET A 495 -14.82 0.10 -10.87
N LEU A 496 -15.79 -0.29 -10.02
CA LEU A 496 -16.60 0.67 -9.26
C LEU A 496 -15.72 1.54 -8.35
N LYS A 497 -14.76 0.93 -7.64
CA LYS A 497 -13.81 1.68 -6.82
C LYS A 497 -12.99 2.65 -7.68
N THR A 498 -12.44 2.18 -8.79
CA THR A 498 -11.53 2.99 -9.63
C THR A 498 -12.23 4.24 -10.20
N ILE A 499 -13.44 4.10 -10.74
CA ILE A 499 -14.19 5.25 -11.30
C ILE A 499 -14.62 6.24 -10.22
N ARG A 500 -14.93 5.77 -9.00
CA ARG A 500 -15.25 6.63 -7.85
C ARG A 500 -14.03 7.37 -7.32
N GLU A 501 -12.85 6.72 -7.29
CA GLU A 501 -11.59 7.36 -6.91
C GLU A 501 -11.11 8.35 -7.97
N ALA A 502 -11.32 8.08 -9.24
CA ALA A 502 -11.02 9.02 -10.33
C ALA A 502 -11.77 10.36 -10.21
N LYS A 503 -12.97 10.36 -9.62
CA LYS A 503 -13.80 11.57 -9.39
C LYS A 503 -14.05 12.38 -10.67
N VAL A 504 -14.24 11.69 -11.82
CA VAL A 504 -14.52 12.31 -13.12
C VAL A 504 -16.03 12.27 -13.40
N HIS A 505 -16.60 11.08 -13.48
CA HIS A 505 -18.01 10.86 -13.82
C HIS A 505 -18.87 10.49 -12.60
N THR A 506 -18.24 9.97 -11.56
CA THR A 506 -18.87 9.56 -10.29
C THR A 506 -17.87 9.72 -9.16
N SER A 507 -18.33 9.71 -7.91
CA SER A 507 -17.45 9.72 -6.73
C SER A 507 -18.12 9.06 -5.52
N TRP A 508 -17.36 8.82 -4.45
CA TRP A 508 -17.92 8.33 -3.18
C TRP A 508 -18.93 9.30 -2.53
N ARG A 509 -18.81 10.61 -2.79
CA ARG A 509 -19.69 11.65 -2.25
C ARG A 509 -20.91 11.91 -3.13
N ASP A 510 -20.71 11.87 -4.44
CA ASP A 510 -21.71 12.18 -5.44
C ASP A 510 -21.74 11.06 -6.49
N ALA A 511 -22.45 9.98 -6.14
CA ALA A 511 -22.56 8.80 -6.98
C ALA A 511 -23.47 9.05 -8.20
N ASN A 512 -22.95 8.69 -9.39
CA ASN A 512 -23.71 8.68 -10.64
C ASN A 512 -24.06 7.24 -11.01
N GLY A 513 -25.21 6.78 -10.54
CA GLY A 513 -25.67 5.40 -10.72
C GLY A 513 -25.80 4.99 -12.19
N GLU A 514 -26.20 5.89 -13.09
CA GLU A 514 -26.33 5.59 -14.53
C GLU A 514 -24.94 5.26 -15.14
N TYR A 515 -23.92 6.06 -14.86
CA TYR A 515 -22.58 5.81 -15.32
C TYR A 515 -21.99 4.53 -14.71
N GLU A 516 -22.18 4.33 -13.41
CA GLU A 516 -21.71 3.11 -12.71
C GLU A 516 -22.33 1.84 -13.32
N GLU A 517 -23.63 1.87 -13.66
CA GLU A 517 -24.28 0.75 -14.34
C GLU A 517 -23.73 0.49 -15.75
N GLU A 518 -23.34 1.52 -16.52
CA GLU A 518 -22.71 1.33 -17.84
C GLU A 518 -21.36 0.62 -17.70
N VAL A 519 -20.55 1.00 -16.71
CA VAL A 519 -19.28 0.31 -16.45
C VAL A 519 -19.52 -1.15 -16.02
N MET A 520 -20.52 -1.42 -15.19
CA MET A 520 -20.87 -2.80 -14.82
C MET A 520 -21.34 -3.61 -16.04
N ARG A 521 -22.12 -3.02 -16.94
CA ARG A 521 -22.55 -3.68 -18.19
C ARG A 521 -21.38 -4.01 -19.10
N MET A 522 -20.35 -3.17 -19.16
CA MET A 522 -19.11 -3.46 -19.91
C MET A 522 -18.45 -4.74 -19.38
N VAL A 523 -18.30 -4.86 -18.06
CA VAL A 523 -17.75 -6.07 -17.42
C VAL A 523 -18.61 -7.29 -17.78
N ASP A 524 -19.94 -7.21 -17.63
CA ASP A 524 -20.85 -8.32 -17.96
C ASP A 524 -20.77 -8.72 -19.44
N SER A 525 -20.67 -7.75 -20.35
CA SER A 525 -20.53 -8.01 -21.78
C SER A 525 -19.25 -8.78 -22.08
N ALA A 526 -18.11 -8.43 -21.48
CA ALA A 526 -16.87 -9.14 -21.65
C ALA A 526 -16.93 -10.62 -21.18
N PHE A 527 -17.70 -10.89 -20.11
CA PHE A 527 -17.91 -12.26 -19.62
C PHE A 527 -18.91 -13.07 -20.47
N ASN A 528 -19.86 -12.44 -21.12
CA ASN A 528 -20.93 -13.11 -21.83
C ASN A 528 -20.62 -13.28 -23.33
N ASP A 529 -19.83 -12.38 -23.94
CA ASP A 529 -19.50 -12.45 -25.38
C ASP A 529 -18.41 -13.51 -25.64
N SER A 530 -18.80 -14.55 -26.39
CA SER A 530 -17.91 -15.67 -26.70
C SER A 530 -16.80 -15.30 -27.70
N THR A 531 -17.03 -14.30 -28.57
CA THR A 531 -16.05 -13.83 -29.54
C THR A 531 -14.98 -13.01 -28.84
N PHE A 532 -15.41 -12.09 -27.96
CA PHE A 532 -14.48 -11.37 -27.10
C PHE A 532 -13.62 -12.32 -26.28
N ARG A 533 -14.23 -13.27 -25.55
CA ARG A 533 -13.48 -14.22 -24.71
C ARG A 533 -12.43 -15.02 -25.50
N ARG A 534 -12.76 -15.47 -26.72
CA ARG A 534 -11.80 -16.17 -27.55
C ARG A 534 -10.63 -15.25 -27.95
N SER A 535 -10.93 -14.07 -28.49
CA SER A 535 -9.91 -13.07 -28.84
C SER A 535 -9.04 -12.67 -27.66
N PHE A 536 -9.66 -12.50 -26.48
CA PHE A 536 -8.96 -12.21 -25.23
C PHE A 536 -7.98 -13.32 -24.86
N LEU A 537 -8.41 -14.59 -24.86
CA LEU A 537 -7.57 -15.74 -24.48
C LEU A 537 -6.40 -15.95 -25.44
N GLU A 538 -6.59 -15.66 -26.72
CA GLU A 538 -5.51 -15.72 -27.73
C GLU A 538 -4.38 -14.72 -27.39
N PHE A 539 -4.69 -13.52 -26.95
CA PHE A 539 -3.74 -12.51 -26.53
C PHE A 539 -3.18 -12.77 -25.11
N GLU A 540 -4.05 -13.10 -24.18
CA GLU A 540 -3.71 -13.26 -22.77
C GLU A 540 -2.73 -14.41 -22.53
N GLY A 541 -2.82 -15.51 -23.25
CA GLY A 541 -1.95 -16.68 -23.07
C GLY A 541 -0.46 -16.37 -23.17
N PRO A 542 0.03 -15.78 -24.29
CA PRO A 542 1.41 -15.32 -24.40
C PRO A 542 1.81 -14.27 -23.37
N VAL A 543 0.94 -13.28 -23.08
CA VAL A 543 1.19 -12.23 -22.10
C VAL A 543 1.29 -12.80 -20.69
N ARG A 544 0.47 -13.80 -20.33
CA ARG A 544 0.57 -14.53 -19.06
C ARG A 544 1.93 -15.18 -18.88
N LYS A 545 2.41 -15.89 -19.89
CA LYS A 545 3.72 -16.54 -19.84
C LYS A 545 4.85 -15.52 -19.65
N ASP A 546 4.82 -14.42 -20.40
CA ASP A 546 5.81 -13.34 -20.27
C ASP A 546 5.72 -12.68 -18.89
N GLY A 547 4.51 -12.42 -18.38
CA GLY A 547 4.29 -11.91 -17.02
C GLY A 547 4.84 -12.81 -15.94
N MET A 548 4.67 -14.14 -16.06
CA MET A 548 5.24 -15.12 -15.13
C MET A 548 6.77 -15.08 -15.14
N VAL A 549 7.42 -14.99 -16.31
CA VAL A 549 8.88 -14.85 -16.40
C VAL A 549 9.37 -13.57 -15.73
N LYS A 550 8.67 -12.45 -15.92
CA LYS A 550 8.98 -11.19 -15.23
C LYS A 550 8.80 -11.31 -13.70
N SER A 551 7.73 -11.98 -13.25
CA SER A 551 7.51 -12.23 -11.81
C SER A 551 8.63 -13.06 -11.18
N LEU A 552 9.13 -14.09 -11.87
CA LEU A 552 10.28 -14.89 -11.41
C LEU A 552 11.58 -14.05 -11.38
N SER A 553 11.77 -13.16 -12.35
CA SER A 553 12.87 -12.20 -12.37
C SER A 553 12.77 -11.18 -11.21
N LEU A 554 11.59 -10.61 -10.99
CA LEU A 554 11.31 -9.71 -9.86
C LEU A 554 11.56 -10.40 -8.51
N LEU A 555 11.18 -11.67 -8.37
CA LEU A 555 11.44 -12.46 -7.17
C LEU A 555 12.95 -12.58 -6.89
N ALA A 556 13.78 -12.81 -7.92
CA ALA A 556 15.23 -12.86 -7.73
C ALA A 556 15.80 -11.49 -7.36
N LEU A 557 15.33 -10.41 -7.97
CA LEU A 557 15.71 -9.04 -7.57
C LEU A 557 15.30 -8.77 -6.11
N LYS A 558 14.07 -9.12 -5.72
CA LYS A 558 13.57 -8.95 -4.35
C LYS A 558 14.45 -9.66 -3.31
N VAL A 559 14.84 -10.90 -3.57
CA VAL A 559 15.56 -11.71 -2.58
C VAL A 559 17.06 -11.40 -2.54
N LEU A 560 17.67 -11.09 -3.66
CA LEU A 560 19.14 -11.00 -3.77
C LEU A 560 19.69 -9.57 -3.86
N SER A 561 18.86 -8.55 -4.10
CA SER A 561 19.26 -7.15 -3.97
C SER A 561 19.52 -6.75 -2.52
N PRO A 562 20.27 -5.64 -2.27
CA PRO A 562 20.40 -5.06 -0.94
C PRO A 562 19.05 -4.78 -0.27
N GLY A 563 19.00 -4.86 1.06
CA GLY A 563 17.79 -4.77 1.84
C GLY A 563 17.27 -6.15 2.28
N VAL A 564 16.04 -6.23 2.77
CA VAL A 564 15.40 -7.45 3.29
C VAL A 564 14.17 -7.80 2.45
N PRO A 565 14.10 -9.00 1.85
CA PRO A 565 12.95 -9.40 1.06
C PRO A 565 11.69 -9.48 1.93
N ASP A 566 10.61 -8.85 1.49
CA ASP A 566 9.30 -8.96 2.11
C ASP A 566 8.34 -9.78 1.23
N PHE A 567 7.65 -10.72 1.88
CA PHE A 567 6.65 -11.57 1.24
C PHE A 567 5.30 -11.30 1.87
N TYR A 568 4.47 -10.53 1.17
CA TYR A 568 3.07 -10.44 1.55
C TYR A 568 2.40 -11.81 1.40
N GLN A 569 1.51 -12.15 2.31
CA GLN A 569 0.92 -13.48 2.43
C GLN A 569 0.43 -14.06 1.10
N GLY A 570 0.94 -15.24 0.75
CA GLY A 570 0.57 -15.98 -0.47
C GLY A 570 1.38 -15.62 -1.72
N THR A 571 2.27 -14.59 -1.67
CA THR A 571 3.05 -14.17 -2.84
C THR A 571 4.23 -15.08 -3.17
N GLU A 572 4.48 -16.08 -2.35
CA GLU A 572 5.40 -17.18 -2.62
C GLU A 572 4.95 -18.11 -3.75
N THR A 573 3.69 -17.97 -4.17
CA THR A 573 3.12 -18.56 -5.39
C THR A 573 2.37 -17.50 -6.19
N TRP A 574 1.65 -17.88 -7.27
CA TRP A 574 0.91 -16.89 -8.08
C TRP A 574 -0.23 -16.26 -7.29
N ARG A 575 -0.28 -14.92 -7.27
CA ARG A 575 -1.33 -14.14 -6.63
C ARG A 575 -1.76 -12.99 -7.53
N TYR A 576 -2.89 -13.17 -8.22
CA TYR A 576 -3.47 -12.16 -9.12
C TYR A 576 -4.58 -11.38 -8.39
N LEU A 577 -4.17 -10.47 -7.49
CA LEU A 577 -5.06 -9.67 -6.66
C LEU A 577 -5.08 -8.20 -7.09
N LEU A 578 -6.26 -7.62 -6.96
CA LEU A 578 -6.55 -6.21 -7.22
C LEU A 578 -6.38 -5.39 -5.93
N THR A 579 -6.72 -4.09 -5.99
CA THR A 579 -6.66 -3.20 -4.81
C THR A 579 -7.59 -3.68 -3.67
N ASP A 580 -7.38 -3.16 -2.47
CA ASP A 580 -8.23 -3.47 -1.31
C ASP A 580 -9.74 -3.27 -1.63
N PRO A 581 -10.60 -4.14 -1.10
CA PRO A 581 -10.34 -5.23 -0.17
C PRO A 581 -9.85 -6.54 -0.80
N ASP A 582 -9.71 -6.65 -2.13
CA ASP A 582 -9.35 -7.89 -2.83
C ASP A 582 -7.95 -8.39 -2.46
N ASN A 583 -6.98 -7.49 -2.26
CA ASN A 583 -5.62 -7.83 -1.84
C ASN A 583 -5.52 -8.44 -0.42
N ARG A 584 -6.61 -8.39 0.37
CA ARG A 584 -6.70 -8.95 1.73
C ARG A 584 -7.44 -10.30 1.78
N ARG A 585 -7.67 -10.93 0.62
CA ARG A 585 -8.32 -12.25 0.55
C ARG A 585 -7.54 -13.29 1.34
N PRO A 586 -8.24 -14.23 2.02
CA PRO A 586 -7.62 -15.29 2.79
C PRO A 586 -6.62 -16.12 1.98
N VAL A 587 -5.68 -16.72 2.67
CA VAL A 587 -4.66 -17.62 2.11
C VAL A 587 -5.01 -19.05 2.51
N ASP A 588 -5.02 -19.97 1.54
CA ASP A 588 -5.16 -21.40 1.79
C ASP A 588 -3.79 -22.01 2.12
N PHE A 589 -3.46 -22.07 3.41
CA PHE A 589 -2.21 -22.66 3.87
C PHE A 589 -2.09 -24.15 3.60
N ASP A 590 -3.20 -24.90 3.46
CA ASP A 590 -3.16 -26.31 3.10
C ASP A 590 -2.74 -26.49 1.64
N GLN A 591 -3.23 -25.62 0.75
CA GLN A 591 -2.76 -25.57 -0.64
C GLN A 591 -1.28 -25.20 -0.71
N LEU A 592 -0.86 -24.15 0.02
CA LEU A 592 0.55 -23.73 0.05
C LEU A 592 1.47 -24.83 0.57
N ARG A 593 1.07 -25.59 1.60
CA ARG A 593 1.84 -26.75 2.10
C ARG A 593 1.96 -27.86 1.04
N ARG A 594 0.89 -28.11 0.26
CA ARG A 594 0.95 -29.08 -0.84
C ARG A 594 1.92 -28.63 -1.93
N LEU A 595 1.85 -27.34 -2.31
CA LEU A 595 2.78 -26.75 -3.27
C LEU A 595 4.23 -26.81 -2.79
N LEU A 596 4.49 -26.42 -1.54
CA LEU A 596 5.82 -26.44 -0.94
C LEU A 596 6.43 -27.86 -0.97
N LYS A 597 5.66 -28.88 -0.59
CA LYS A 597 6.08 -30.28 -0.68
C LYS A 597 6.35 -30.75 -2.12
N GLY A 598 5.54 -30.29 -3.07
CA GLY A 598 5.68 -30.60 -4.49
C GLY A 598 6.79 -29.82 -5.21
N SER A 599 7.42 -28.84 -4.53
CA SER A 599 8.40 -27.93 -5.13
C SER A 599 9.82 -28.07 -4.55
N ARG A 600 10.16 -29.22 -3.93
CA ARG A 600 11.47 -29.43 -3.30
C ARG A 600 12.62 -29.58 -4.30
N SER A 601 12.34 -29.93 -5.54
CA SER A 601 13.32 -30.05 -6.62
C SER A 601 12.74 -29.53 -7.92
N LEU A 602 13.57 -28.93 -8.76
CA LEU A 602 13.18 -28.46 -10.08
C LEU A 602 12.90 -29.65 -10.99
N THR A 603 11.76 -29.62 -11.66
CA THR A 603 11.39 -30.65 -12.65
C THR A 603 11.04 -30.00 -14.00
N PRO A 604 11.27 -30.67 -15.15
CA PRO A 604 10.98 -30.08 -16.46
C PRO A 604 9.52 -29.64 -16.65
N ASP A 605 8.56 -30.35 -16.03
CA ASP A 605 7.14 -30.01 -16.12
C ASP A 605 6.81 -28.69 -15.42
N MET A 606 7.50 -28.32 -14.33
CA MET A 606 7.35 -27.02 -13.70
C MET A 606 7.75 -25.87 -14.63
N VAL A 607 8.78 -26.08 -15.44
CA VAL A 607 9.27 -25.07 -16.40
C VAL A 607 8.38 -24.99 -17.63
N SER A 608 7.88 -26.15 -18.11
CA SER A 608 7.01 -26.20 -19.30
C SER A 608 5.59 -25.71 -19.02
N ASP A 609 5.06 -26.00 -17.82
CA ASP A 609 3.76 -25.50 -17.34
C ASP A 609 3.91 -24.77 -16.00
N MET A 610 4.03 -23.46 -16.07
CA MET A 610 4.20 -22.62 -14.89
C MET A 610 2.89 -22.31 -14.15
N ASN A 611 1.72 -22.67 -14.69
CA ASN A 611 0.42 -22.21 -14.19
C ASN A 611 0.09 -22.74 -12.79
N ASP A 612 0.60 -23.90 -12.38
CA ASP A 612 0.26 -24.52 -11.09
C ASP A 612 0.97 -23.87 -9.87
N GLY A 613 1.87 -22.92 -10.08
CA GLY A 613 2.57 -22.18 -9.04
C GLY A 613 3.77 -22.87 -8.41
N ARG A 614 4.03 -24.15 -8.72
CA ARG A 614 5.16 -24.90 -8.17
C ARG A 614 6.50 -24.26 -8.51
N ILE A 615 6.64 -23.69 -9.69
CA ILE A 615 7.88 -23.03 -10.14
C ILE A 615 8.23 -21.80 -9.30
N LYS A 616 7.23 -20.94 -8.97
CA LYS A 616 7.44 -19.76 -8.13
C LYS A 616 7.77 -20.15 -6.69
N MET A 617 7.08 -21.17 -6.15
CA MET A 617 7.35 -21.72 -4.83
C MET A 617 8.76 -22.34 -4.75
N TYR A 618 9.17 -23.11 -5.76
CA TYR A 618 10.52 -23.67 -5.87
C TYR A 618 11.58 -22.56 -5.85
N LEU A 619 11.38 -21.54 -6.69
CA LEU A 619 12.32 -20.43 -6.79
C LEU A 619 12.38 -19.63 -5.49
N THR A 620 11.22 -19.39 -4.84
CA THR A 620 11.16 -18.70 -3.53
C THR A 620 12.01 -19.43 -2.50
N THR A 621 11.79 -20.73 -2.29
CA THR A 621 12.55 -21.52 -1.30
C THR A 621 14.03 -21.62 -1.64
N THR A 622 14.35 -21.77 -2.93
CA THR A 622 15.74 -21.87 -3.41
C THR A 622 16.50 -20.54 -3.19
N LEU A 623 15.90 -19.42 -3.55
CA LEU A 623 16.54 -18.10 -3.37
C LEU A 623 16.67 -17.72 -1.89
N LEU A 624 15.67 -18.01 -1.05
CA LEU A 624 15.78 -17.81 0.39
C LEU A 624 16.88 -18.66 1.02
N ARG A 625 17.04 -19.92 0.57
CA ARG A 625 18.15 -20.77 0.98
C ARG A 625 19.49 -20.21 0.54
N ILE A 626 19.65 -19.81 -0.73
CA ILE A 626 20.87 -19.19 -1.24
C ILE A 626 21.22 -17.94 -0.42
N ARG A 627 20.24 -17.06 -0.16
CA ARG A 627 20.44 -15.88 0.67
C ARG A 627 20.91 -16.22 2.09
N ARG A 628 20.30 -17.22 2.73
CA ARG A 628 20.67 -17.64 4.10
C ARG A 628 22.08 -18.24 4.16
N GLU A 629 22.42 -19.11 3.23
CA GLU A 629 23.73 -19.74 3.15
C GLU A 629 24.87 -18.76 2.83
N ASN A 630 24.52 -17.64 2.16
CA ASN A 630 25.45 -16.59 1.77
C ASN A 630 25.11 -15.24 2.44
N TYR A 631 24.58 -15.29 3.66
CA TYR A 631 24.03 -14.09 4.32
C TYR A 631 25.04 -12.94 4.41
N GLY A 632 26.30 -13.20 4.76
CA GLY A 632 27.36 -12.19 4.85
C GLY A 632 27.55 -11.46 3.53
N GLU A 633 27.61 -12.18 2.41
CA GLU A 633 27.80 -11.63 1.07
C GLU A 633 26.53 -10.88 0.58
N VAL A 634 25.37 -11.51 0.70
CA VAL A 634 24.11 -10.96 0.18
C VAL A 634 23.60 -9.78 1.01
N PHE A 635 23.90 -9.72 2.31
CA PHE A 635 23.42 -8.63 3.15
C PHE A 635 24.45 -7.48 3.28
N ARG A 636 25.72 -7.81 3.57
CA ARG A 636 26.80 -6.83 3.86
C ARG A 636 27.85 -6.73 2.77
N GLY A 637 27.89 -7.70 1.85
CA GLY A 637 28.85 -7.70 0.76
C GLY A 637 28.62 -6.56 -0.23
N ASP A 638 29.66 -6.23 -0.96
CA ASP A 638 29.64 -5.20 -2.00
C ASP A 638 28.56 -5.52 -3.05
N TYR A 639 27.98 -4.47 -3.61
CA TYR A 639 27.07 -4.56 -4.72
C TYR A 639 27.72 -3.96 -5.96
N GLU A 640 27.83 -4.74 -7.01
CA GLU A 640 28.38 -4.32 -8.30
C GLU A 640 27.37 -4.56 -9.42
N GLY A 641 26.92 -3.50 -10.08
CA GLY A 641 26.08 -3.61 -11.28
C GLY A 641 26.89 -4.13 -12.47
N LEU A 642 26.34 -5.06 -13.22
CA LEU A 642 26.95 -5.62 -14.43
C LEU A 642 26.40 -4.97 -15.69
N ARG A 643 27.28 -4.67 -16.64
CA ARG A 643 26.86 -4.27 -17.99
C ARG A 643 26.36 -5.50 -18.73
N VAL A 644 25.07 -5.55 -18.99
CA VAL A 644 24.39 -6.62 -19.72
C VAL A 644 23.60 -6.05 -20.89
N GLN A 645 23.09 -6.91 -21.76
CA GLN A 645 22.26 -6.51 -22.90
C GLN A 645 20.95 -5.87 -22.43
N GLN A 646 20.39 -4.95 -23.22
CA GLN A 646 19.04 -4.43 -22.98
C GLN A 646 18.04 -5.58 -22.89
N GLY A 647 17.17 -5.54 -21.89
CA GLY A 647 16.24 -6.61 -21.57
C GLY A 647 16.77 -7.60 -20.53
N LEU A 648 17.96 -7.35 -20.00
CA LEU A 648 18.54 -8.02 -18.84
C LEU A 648 18.85 -7.02 -17.72
N CYS A 649 18.90 -7.51 -16.47
CA CYS A 649 19.51 -6.83 -15.35
C CYS A 649 20.46 -7.82 -14.64
N GLY A 650 21.70 -7.40 -14.38
CA GLY A 650 22.70 -8.26 -13.76
C GLY A 650 23.52 -7.53 -12.70
N PHE A 651 23.90 -8.24 -11.62
CA PHE A 651 24.75 -7.69 -10.57
C PHE A 651 25.52 -8.79 -9.82
N ARG A 652 26.56 -8.38 -9.09
CA ARG A 652 27.32 -9.25 -8.18
C ARG A 652 27.08 -8.90 -6.73
N ARG A 653 27.07 -9.93 -5.89
CA ARG A 653 27.09 -9.85 -4.43
C ARG A 653 28.15 -10.84 -3.92
N GLY A 654 29.34 -10.34 -3.58
CA GLY A 654 30.48 -11.21 -3.30
C GLY A 654 30.79 -12.14 -4.48
N GLU A 655 30.78 -13.44 -4.25
CA GLU A 655 31.01 -14.48 -5.29
C GLU A 655 29.75 -14.82 -6.13
N LEU A 656 28.59 -14.29 -5.78
CA LEU A 656 27.35 -14.56 -6.50
C LEU A 656 27.17 -13.58 -7.65
N THR A 657 26.93 -14.10 -8.84
CA THR A 657 26.48 -13.33 -10.02
C THR A 657 25.00 -13.62 -10.29
N VAL A 658 24.17 -12.59 -10.26
CA VAL A 658 22.73 -12.68 -10.49
C VAL A 658 22.43 -12.06 -11.84
N ILE A 659 21.66 -12.76 -12.70
CA ILE A 659 21.23 -12.27 -14.00
C ILE A 659 19.76 -12.62 -14.18
N VAL A 660 18.94 -11.62 -14.45
CA VAL A 660 17.48 -11.75 -14.64
C VAL A 660 17.05 -11.15 -15.98
N ARG A 661 15.96 -11.68 -16.54
CA ARG A 661 15.29 -11.11 -17.70
C ARG A 661 14.32 -10.03 -17.28
N THR A 662 14.49 -8.83 -17.79
CA THR A 662 13.49 -7.76 -17.67
C THR A 662 12.57 -7.71 -18.88
N MET A 663 13.05 -8.15 -20.09
CA MET A 663 12.25 -8.35 -21.29
C MET A 663 11.99 -9.86 -21.48
N ALA A 664 10.72 -10.27 -21.40
CA ALA A 664 10.35 -11.68 -21.41
C ALA A 664 10.09 -12.24 -22.82
N SER A 665 9.78 -11.40 -23.81
CA SER A 665 9.49 -11.81 -25.19
C SER A 665 10.72 -12.25 -26.01
N LYS A 666 11.95 -12.04 -25.49
CA LYS A 666 13.22 -12.40 -26.15
C LYS A 666 14.04 -13.35 -25.31
N GLU A 667 14.81 -14.21 -25.95
CA GLU A 667 15.83 -15.04 -25.31
C GLU A 667 17.19 -14.34 -25.36
N PHE A 668 18.02 -14.61 -24.35
CA PHE A 668 19.33 -13.96 -24.21
C PHE A 668 20.39 -15.00 -23.90
N THR A 669 21.63 -14.72 -24.36
CA THR A 669 22.81 -15.47 -24.00
C THR A 669 23.86 -14.50 -23.45
N VAL A 670 24.48 -14.85 -22.33
CA VAL A 670 25.53 -14.04 -21.67
C VAL A 670 26.84 -14.83 -21.67
N LYS A 671 27.91 -14.18 -22.12
CA LYS A 671 29.27 -14.74 -22.07
C LYS A 671 29.80 -14.74 -20.64
N LEU A 672 30.48 -15.80 -20.27
CA LEU A 672 31.10 -16.00 -18.96
C LEU A 672 32.64 -16.00 -19.06
N ASP A 673 33.30 -15.55 -18.02
CA ASP A 673 34.76 -15.49 -17.91
C ASP A 673 35.36 -16.73 -17.22
N GLY A 674 34.64 -17.85 -17.24
CA GLY A 674 35.08 -19.10 -16.62
C GLY A 674 33.94 -20.11 -16.48
N GLU A 675 34.16 -21.08 -15.60
CA GLU A 675 33.18 -22.10 -15.25
C GLU A 675 32.41 -21.69 -14.00
N TYR A 676 31.08 -21.88 -14.05
CA TYR A 676 30.17 -21.51 -12.97
C TYR A 676 29.19 -22.64 -12.67
N THR A 677 28.77 -22.73 -11.43
CA THR A 677 27.59 -23.51 -11.03
C THR A 677 26.41 -22.58 -10.89
N ASP A 678 25.31 -22.87 -11.58
CA ASP A 678 24.02 -22.19 -11.38
C ASP A 678 23.32 -22.78 -10.15
N LEU A 679 23.17 -21.98 -9.11
CA LEU A 679 22.58 -22.39 -7.84
C LEU A 679 21.05 -22.58 -7.90
N VAL A 680 20.39 -22.12 -8.97
CA VAL A 680 18.95 -22.30 -9.21
C VAL A 680 18.70 -23.66 -9.86
N THR A 681 19.46 -24.02 -10.88
CA THR A 681 19.23 -25.28 -11.63
C THR A 681 20.15 -26.41 -11.21
N GLY A 682 21.27 -26.10 -10.55
CA GLY A 682 22.33 -27.08 -10.23
C GLY A 682 23.27 -27.40 -11.40
N GLU A 683 23.09 -26.76 -12.56
CA GLU A 683 23.88 -27.00 -13.77
C GLU A 683 25.28 -26.34 -13.68
N SER A 684 26.30 -27.02 -14.25
CA SER A 684 27.58 -26.38 -14.55
C SER A 684 27.48 -25.70 -15.92
N VAL A 685 27.87 -24.43 -15.99
CA VAL A 685 27.84 -23.60 -17.20
C VAL A 685 29.23 -23.03 -17.46
N LYS A 686 29.64 -22.98 -18.72
CA LYS A 686 30.96 -22.53 -19.14
C LYS A 686 30.90 -21.78 -20.43
N GLU A 687 31.74 -20.75 -20.58
CA GLU A 687 31.86 -19.87 -21.75
C GLU A 687 30.60 -18.99 -22.00
N GLU A 688 29.41 -19.56 -21.91
CA GLU A 688 28.16 -18.84 -22.08
C GLU A 688 27.00 -19.48 -21.30
N VAL A 689 26.00 -18.68 -20.95
CA VAL A 689 24.78 -19.13 -20.30
C VAL A 689 23.54 -18.54 -20.97
N SER A 690 22.56 -19.40 -21.29
CA SER A 690 21.25 -18.97 -21.74
C SER A 690 20.41 -18.48 -20.56
N ILE A 691 19.84 -17.28 -20.71
CA ILE A 691 18.90 -16.71 -19.74
C ILE A 691 17.49 -17.02 -20.24
N GLY A 692 16.96 -18.15 -19.80
CA GLY A 692 15.66 -18.68 -20.16
C GLY A 692 14.52 -18.12 -19.29
N GLN A 693 13.59 -18.99 -18.86
CA GLN A 693 12.43 -18.62 -18.04
C GLN A 693 12.81 -18.34 -16.57
N LEU A 694 13.89 -18.96 -16.09
CA LEU A 694 14.38 -18.79 -14.72
C LEU A 694 15.53 -17.78 -14.66
N PRO A 695 15.65 -17.02 -13.59
CA PRO A 695 16.82 -16.20 -13.31
C PRO A 695 18.05 -17.12 -13.10
N ARG A 696 19.24 -16.60 -13.37
CA ARG A 696 20.49 -17.29 -13.10
C ARG A 696 21.17 -16.71 -11.84
N VAL A 697 21.58 -17.60 -10.96
CA VAL A 697 22.39 -17.27 -9.77
C VAL A 697 23.66 -18.12 -9.83
N LEU A 698 24.70 -17.51 -10.32
CA LEU A 698 25.94 -18.20 -10.70
C LEU A 698 27.00 -18.01 -9.63
N ARG A 699 27.68 -19.11 -9.26
CA ARG A 699 28.90 -19.10 -8.43
C ARG A 699 30.05 -19.63 -9.26
N LYS A 700 31.16 -18.88 -9.29
CA LYS A 700 32.35 -19.29 -10.02
C LYS A 700 32.96 -20.56 -9.40
N VAL A 701 33.30 -21.54 -10.23
CA VAL A 701 34.04 -22.73 -9.81
C VAL A 701 35.51 -22.33 -9.63
N SER A 702 36.03 -22.51 -8.42
CA SER A 702 37.40 -22.10 -8.05
C SER A 702 38.47 -22.98 -8.72
#